data_0af820afb720743651f378a3db2c69fe
#
_entry.id   0af820afb720743651f378a3db2c69fe
#
_cell.length_a   1.000
_cell.length_b   1.000
_cell.length_c   1.000
_cell.angle_alpha   90.00
_cell.angle_beta   90.00
_cell.angle_gamma   90.00
#
_symmetry.space_group_name_H-M   'P 1'
#
loop_
_entity.id
_entity.type
_entity.pdbx_description
1 polymer ?
#
loop_
_entity_poly.entity_id
_entity_poly.type
_entity_poly.pdbx_seq_one_letter_code
_entity_poly.pdbx_strand_id
1 'polypeptide(L)'
;MIKTMNMPKAQGGMSEFTIQKWLKKVGDTVAKDEALFSIAVGKLAKTVGSEFSGVITEILVEAGSTVALGDPILVIDEQEVSLGGEPEEIELVMPTVLAGAADSTVAKWFKKPGDAIAVGDVLVNISNGKLAKSIISEWNGTLQSIEVPTGQTAPVGAVLGVVLGCAGAAASKKKDISVIVIGGGPGGYVAAIRAAQLGAKVKLIEKKKLGGTCLNVGCIPTKALLHSAELYHQAKNSAWAGVNVGEVSLDWAQVQANRVRISETLTGGVAGLLDMAGVEVVSGTATFVAADKIEVTDDEGKKTEMTADKFIIATGSYPFMPPIPGIAGNPDCVDSTGALQMESLPKSMVLIGGGVIGVELACAYARFGTEVTIVEMLPRLLPTMDGELTEMAKELLAKEGIKFSLETQVTEIEKKENTSVVHGKLKDGSDVSFEAEKILVAVGRRSYTEGLGLDAAGVKHDRGRILVNDLMETNVPNIYAIGDCNGQLMLAHTASVMGEVAAANATGGKEKFDPKSTPAVVYLFPDFAGVGMTGEQAEASGREIEIGRFPLAANGKALTMGETEGMIKVIADKRNRRILGVHILGAHGSDLIAEAALAIQMKATMNDVINTIHAHPSVGEAVREAVMAANGNPIHIH
;
A
#
# COMPACT_ATOMS: atom_id res chain seq x y z
N MET A 1 2.09 33.80 -35.12
CA MET A 1 2.96 35.06 -35.13
C MET A 1 3.61 35.15 -33.76
N ILE A 2 4.94 35.32 -33.73
CA ILE A 2 5.65 35.39 -32.44
C ILE A 2 5.29 36.68 -31.71
N LYS A 3 4.85 36.58 -30.47
CA LYS A 3 4.50 37.68 -29.56
C LYS A 3 5.31 37.56 -28.28
N THR A 4 5.80 38.67 -27.78
CA THR A 4 6.43 38.74 -26.45
C THR A 4 5.43 39.28 -25.47
N MET A 5 5.19 38.55 -24.39
CA MET A 5 4.39 39.01 -23.27
C MET A 5 5.28 39.69 -22.25
N ASN A 6 4.92 40.90 -21.86
CA ASN A 6 5.64 41.68 -20.86
C ASN A 6 4.94 41.65 -19.52
N MET A 7 5.65 41.93 -18.42
CA MET A 7 5.07 41.99 -17.08
C MET A 7 3.94 43.02 -17.03
N PRO A 8 2.66 42.59 -16.82
CA PRO A 8 1.52 43.50 -16.92
C PRO A 8 1.44 44.45 -15.74
N LYS A 9 0.70 45.57 -15.90
CA LYS A 9 0.41 46.50 -14.81
C LYS A 9 -0.41 45.85 -13.74
N ALA A 10 0.17 45.56 -12.56
CA ALA A 10 -0.56 45.11 -11.41
C ALA A 10 -1.08 46.30 -10.60
N GLN A 11 -2.31 46.19 -10.08
CA GLN A 11 -2.86 47.22 -9.18
C GLN A 11 -2.09 47.24 -7.87
N GLY A 12 -1.59 48.42 -7.44
CA GLY A 12 -0.90 48.55 -6.13
C GLY A 12 0.31 49.49 -6.08
N GLY A 13 0.67 50.16 -7.22
CA GLY A 13 1.73 51.17 -7.20
C GLY A 13 3.16 50.64 -7.03
N MET A 14 3.39 49.32 -7.14
CA MET A 14 4.72 48.71 -7.15
C MET A 14 5.30 48.68 -8.58
N SER A 15 6.61 48.91 -8.71
CA SER A 15 7.33 48.92 -9.97
C SER A 15 8.00 47.60 -10.32
N GLU A 16 8.08 46.69 -9.38
CA GLU A 16 8.74 45.36 -9.54
C GLU A 16 7.95 44.25 -8.85
N PHE A 17 8.00 43.04 -9.41
CA PHE A 17 7.29 41.85 -8.89
C PHE A 17 8.19 40.63 -8.95
N THR A 18 8.12 39.77 -7.93
CA THR A 18 8.79 38.48 -7.93
C THR A 18 7.86 37.40 -8.46
N ILE A 19 8.29 36.65 -9.49
CA ILE A 19 7.57 35.47 -10.00
C ILE A 19 7.74 34.35 -8.97
N GLN A 20 6.66 33.96 -8.29
CA GLN A 20 6.72 32.88 -7.29
C GLN A 20 6.75 31.50 -7.92
N LYS A 21 5.91 31.29 -8.94
CA LYS A 21 5.76 29.98 -9.57
C LYS A 21 5.20 30.13 -10.98
N TRP A 22 5.78 29.41 -11.95
CA TRP A 22 5.19 29.17 -13.25
C TRP A 22 4.15 28.06 -13.16
N LEU A 23 2.99 28.25 -13.75
CA LEU A 23 1.88 27.30 -13.87
C LEU A 23 1.88 26.59 -15.23
N LYS A 24 2.66 27.14 -16.19
CA LYS A 24 2.85 26.65 -17.55
C LYS A 24 4.33 26.54 -17.85
N LYS A 25 4.69 25.73 -18.84
CA LYS A 25 6.08 25.50 -19.29
C LYS A 25 6.20 25.71 -20.80
N VAL A 26 7.42 25.80 -21.31
CA VAL A 26 7.71 25.84 -22.75
C VAL A 26 7.11 24.61 -23.43
N GLY A 27 6.41 24.82 -24.53
CA GLY A 27 5.65 23.83 -25.28
C GLY A 27 4.18 23.72 -24.91
N ASP A 28 3.73 24.34 -23.80
CA ASP A 28 2.32 24.34 -23.42
C ASP A 28 1.53 25.30 -24.31
N THR A 29 0.34 24.87 -24.72
CA THR A 29 -0.64 25.73 -25.38
C THR A 29 -1.43 26.52 -24.32
N VAL A 30 -1.63 27.81 -24.55
CA VAL A 30 -2.35 28.70 -23.64
C VAL A 30 -3.40 29.48 -24.39
N ALA A 31 -4.53 29.70 -23.72
CA ALA A 31 -5.57 30.63 -24.20
C ALA A 31 -5.36 32.02 -23.61
N LYS A 32 -5.94 33.04 -24.24
CA LYS A 32 -5.99 34.40 -23.66
C LYS A 32 -6.70 34.32 -22.29
N ASP A 33 -6.16 35.05 -21.32
CA ASP A 33 -6.58 35.10 -19.91
C ASP A 33 -6.35 33.81 -19.10
N GLU A 34 -5.80 32.76 -19.69
CA GLU A 34 -5.43 31.55 -18.97
C GLU A 34 -4.23 31.80 -18.04
N ALA A 35 -4.29 31.26 -16.81
CA ALA A 35 -3.30 31.46 -15.77
C ALA A 35 -1.90 30.94 -16.17
N LEU A 36 -0.88 31.81 -16.18
CA LEU A 36 0.49 31.50 -16.58
C LEU A 36 1.44 31.33 -15.39
N PHE A 37 1.38 32.24 -14.44
CA PHE A 37 2.28 32.27 -13.28
C PHE A 37 1.68 33.05 -12.11
N SER A 38 2.25 32.90 -10.91
CA SER A 38 1.89 33.67 -9.73
C SER A 38 2.99 34.66 -9.34
N ILE A 39 2.61 35.86 -8.91
CA ILE A 39 3.48 36.91 -8.40
C ILE A 39 3.20 37.20 -6.93
N ALA A 40 4.20 37.64 -6.16
CA ALA A 40 4.04 38.16 -4.83
C ALA A 40 3.60 39.63 -4.87
N VAL A 41 2.51 39.95 -4.17
CA VAL A 41 2.04 41.32 -3.93
C VAL A 41 1.89 41.50 -2.41
N GLY A 42 2.93 41.96 -1.74
CA GLY A 42 2.98 42.01 -0.28
C GLY A 42 2.90 40.60 0.34
N LYS A 43 1.87 40.33 1.16
CA LYS A 43 1.62 39.00 1.77
C LYS A 43 0.67 38.10 0.95
N LEU A 44 0.20 38.56 -0.20
CA LEU A 44 -0.76 37.85 -1.05
C LEU A 44 -0.10 37.40 -2.34
N ALA A 45 -0.47 36.22 -2.84
CA ALA A 45 -0.13 35.76 -4.18
C ALA A 45 -1.24 36.17 -5.16
N LYS A 46 -0.86 36.72 -6.32
CA LYS A 46 -1.77 37.05 -7.41
C LYS A 46 -1.38 36.26 -8.65
N THR A 47 -2.36 35.68 -9.33
CA THR A 47 -2.15 34.97 -10.59
C THR A 47 -2.21 35.94 -11.76
N VAL A 48 -1.32 35.77 -12.74
CA VAL A 48 -1.26 36.53 -13.99
C VAL A 48 -1.66 35.61 -15.13
N GLY A 49 -2.60 36.06 -15.96
CA GLY A 49 -3.08 35.34 -17.15
C GLY A 49 -2.34 35.75 -18.42
N SER A 50 -2.46 34.94 -19.47
CA SER A 50 -1.89 35.19 -20.80
C SER A 50 -2.60 36.35 -21.53
N GLU A 51 -1.85 37.21 -22.14
CA GLU A 51 -2.41 38.26 -23.02
C GLU A 51 -2.73 37.74 -24.44
N PHE A 52 -2.16 36.59 -24.82
CA PHE A 52 -2.28 35.99 -26.15
C PHE A 52 -2.70 34.51 -26.06
N SER A 53 -3.31 34.01 -27.13
CA SER A 53 -3.52 32.59 -27.34
C SER A 53 -2.44 32.03 -28.23
N GLY A 54 -1.87 30.85 -27.89
CA GLY A 54 -0.80 30.24 -28.70
C GLY A 54 0.04 29.23 -27.91
N VAL A 55 1.19 28.88 -28.42
CA VAL A 55 2.14 27.96 -27.77
C VAL A 55 3.28 28.74 -27.14
N ILE A 56 3.60 28.49 -25.89
CA ILE A 56 4.75 29.08 -25.20
C ILE A 56 6.04 28.54 -25.85
N THR A 57 6.81 29.39 -26.51
CA THR A 57 8.06 28.98 -27.15
C THR A 57 9.27 29.22 -26.27
N GLU A 58 9.22 30.23 -25.38
CA GLU A 58 10.31 30.53 -24.46
C GLU A 58 9.82 31.20 -23.19
N ILE A 59 10.40 30.88 -22.06
CA ILE A 59 10.22 31.56 -20.77
C ILE A 59 11.53 32.33 -20.50
N LEU A 60 11.45 33.65 -20.45
CA LEU A 60 12.61 34.55 -20.36
C LEU A 60 13.05 34.79 -18.91
N VAL A 61 12.18 34.48 -17.93
CA VAL A 61 12.42 34.77 -16.51
C VAL A 61 12.10 33.54 -15.65
N GLU A 62 13.04 33.12 -14.84
CA GLU A 62 12.85 31.95 -13.94
C GLU A 62 11.99 32.29 -12.70
N ALA A 63 11.39 31.26 -12.11
CA ALA A 63 10.72 31.40 -10.83
C ALA A 63 11.72 31.81 -9.73
N GLY A 64 11.31 32.74 -8.87
CA GLY A 64 12.16 33.36 -7.84
C GLY A 64 12.79 34.69 -8.28
N SER A 65 12.76 35.04 -9.58
CA SER A 65 13.33 36.27 -10.08
C SER A 65 12.39 37.47 -9.92
N THR A 66 12.96 38.67 -9.71
CA THR A 66 12.24 39.94 -9.65
C THR A 66 12.30 40.63 -11.01
N VAL A 67 11.15 41.10 -11.48
CA VAL A 67 10.96 41.68 -12.85
C VAL A 67 10.26 43.01 -12.72
N ALA A 68 10.72 44.02 -13.46
CA ALA A 68 10.07 45.31 -13.48
C ALA A 68 8.83 45.32 -14.40
N LEU A 69 7.92 46.26 -14.17
CA LEU A 69 6.77 46.48 -15.04
C LEU A 69 7.22 46.75 -16.48
N GLY A 70 6.67 46.01 -17.44
CA GLY A 70 6.94 46.14 -18.84
C GLY A 70 8.15 45.34 -19.36
N ASP A 71 8.89 44.65 -18.47
CA ASP A 71 9.97 43.78 -18.91
C ASP A 71 9.41 42.50 -19.56
N PRO A 72 10.11 41.95 -20.58
CA PRO A 72 9.69 40.75 -21.26
C PRO A 72 9.82 39.52 -20.34
N ILE A 73 8.79 38.70 -20.29
CA ILE A 73 8.72 37.53 -19.38
C ILE A 73 8.62 36.21 -20.11
N LEU A 74 7.96 36.16 -21.27
CA LEU A 74 7.86 34.96 -22.09
C LEU A 74 7.55 35.29 -23.55
N VAL A 75 7.78 34.32 -24.43
CA VAL A 75 7.48 34.39 -25.86
C VAL A 75 6.41 33.35 -26.21
N ILE A 76 5.37 33.77 -26.93
CA ILE A 76 4.27 32.93 -27.41
C ILE A 76 4.26 33.01 -28.95
N ASP A 77 4.22 31.86 -29.61
CA ASP A 77 3.82 31.79 -31.00
C ASP A 77 2.30 31.86 -31.10
N GLU A 78 1.80 33.07 -31.38
CA GLU A 78 0.35 33.32 -31.49
C GLU A 78 -0.21 32.53 -32.66
N GLN A 79 -1.01 31.55 -32.37
CA GLN A 79 -1.82 30.80 -33.30
C GLN A 79 -3.27 31.05 -32.95
N GLU A 80 -4.17 31.11 -33.94
CA GLU A 80 -5.58 30.95 -33.66
C GLU A 80 -5.76 29.58 -33.06
N VAL A 81 -5.79 29.52 -31.73
CA VAL A 81 -6.21 28.32 -31.02
C VAL A 81 -7.71 28.24 -31.25
N SER A 82 -8.12 27.51 -32.27
CA SER A 82 -9.48 27.08 -32.44
C SER A 82 -9.83 26.22 -31.24
N LEU A 83 -10.38 26.84 -30.21
CA LEU A 83 -11.06 26.15 -29.12
C LEU A 83 -12.18 25.37 -29.79
N GLY A 84 -12.06 24.04 -29.80
CA GLY A 84 -12.88 23.14 -30.59
C GLY A 84 -14.37 23.38 -30.42
N GLY A 85 -15.10 23.51 -31.53
CA GLY A 85 -16.55 23.50 -31.62
C GLY A 85 -17.23 24.82 -31.23
N GLU A 86 -18.40 25.07 -31.80
CA GLU A 86 -19.32 26.09 -31.27
C GLU A 86 -19.72 25.69 -29.84
N PRO A 87 -19.89 26.66 -28.91
CA PRO A 87 -20.30 26.35 -27.55
C PRO A 87 -21.66 25.64 -27.56
N GLU A 88 -21.70 24.47 -26.95
CA GLU A 88 -22.94 23.70 -26.80
C GLU A 88 -23.46 23.76 -25.37
N GLU A 89 -24.78 23.67 -25.21
CA GLU A 89 -25.41 23.49 -23.90
C GLU A 89 -25.18 22.08 -23.40
N ILE A 90 -24.53 21.96 -22.24
CA ILE A 90 -24.17 20.71 -21.60
C ILE A 90 -24.96 20.58 -20.30
N GLU A 91 -25.78 19.57 -20.19
CA GLU A 91 -26.52 19.26 -18.98
C GLU A 91 -25.65 18.55 -17.96
N LEU A 92 -25.53 19.12 -16.76
CA LEU A 92 -24.94 18.44 -15.60
C LEU A 92 -26.02 17.58 -14.96
N VAL A 93 -25.88 16.26 -15.02
CA VAL A 93 -26.87 15.33 -14.48
C VAL A 93 -26.47 14.77 -13.12
N MET A 94 -27.47 14.48 -12.26
CA MET A 94 -27.28 13.84 -10.97
C MET A 94 -26.70 12.43 -11.16
N PRO A 95 -25.43 12.16 -10.76
CA PRO A 95 -24.85 10.84 -10.87
C PRO A 95 -25.27 9.95 -9.71
N THR A 96 -25.13 8.63 -9.88
CA THR A 96 -25.26 7.68 -8.77
C THR A 96 -24.14 7.92 -7.75
N VAL A 97 -24.51 8.18 -6.49
CA VAL A 97 -23.58 8.37 -5.36
C VAL A 97 -23.38 7.07 -4.59
N LEU A 98 -24.41 6.22 -4.52
CA LEU A 98 -24.36 4.91 -3.89
C LEU A 98 -25.23 3.95 -4.72
N ALA A 99 -24.73 2.72 -4.96
CA ALA A 99 -25.50 1.68 -5.65
C ALA A 99 -26.83 1.43 -4.93
N GLY A 100 -27.95 1.53 -5.68
CA GLY A 100 -29.31 1.36 -5.15
C GLY A 100 -29.94 2.61 -4.50
N ALA A 101 -29.26 3.75 -4.43
CA ALA A 101 -29.88 5.00 -4.02
C ALA A 101 -30.60 5.64 -5.21
N ALA A 102 -31.91 5.86 -5.09
CA ALA A 102 -32.72 6.48 -6.13
C ALA A 102 -32.51 8.01 -6.20
N ASP A 103 -32.18 8.63 -5.07
CA ASP A 103 -32.10 10.08 -4.90
C ASP A 103 -30.80 10.52 -4.21
N SER A 104 -30.36 11.76 -4.49
CA SER A 104 -29.24 12.40 -3.81
C SER A 104 -29.50 13.89 -3.61
N THR A 105 -28.90 14.48 -2.59
CA THR A 105 -29.05 15.88 -2.22
C THR A 105 -27.87 16.71 -2.72
N VAL A 106 -28.10 17.86 -3.30
CA VAL A 106 -27.06 18.84 -3.62
C VAL A 106 -26.55 19.47 -2.32
N ALA A 107 -25.37 19.09 -1.90
CA ALA A 107 -24.78 19.54 -0.64
C ALA A 107 -24.24 20.97 -0.76
N LYS A 108 -23.58 21.31 -1.88
CA LYS A 108 -23.02 22.65 -2.11
C LYS A 108 -22.67 22.88 -3.57
N TRP A 109 -23.08 24.03 -4.14
CA TRP A 109 -22.53 24.59 -5.37
C TRP A 109 -21.29 25.45 -5.07
N PHE A 110 -20.23 25.32 -5.88
CA PHE A 110 -19.00 26.13 -5.81
C PHE A 110 -18.93 27.21 -6.87
N LYS A 111 -19.82 27.15 -7.87
CA LYS A 111 -19.98 28.12 -8.95
C LYS A 111 -21.41 28.63 -8.95
N LYS A 112 -21.60 29.86 -9.48
CA LYS A 112 -22.92 30.52 -9.66
C LYS A 112 -23.20 30.67 -11.15
N PRO A 113 -24.46 30.82 -11.56
CA PRO A 113 -24.79 31.21 -12.93
C PRO A 113 -24.04 32.48 -13.35
N GLY A 114 -23.38 32.43 -14.50
CA GLY A 114 -22.47 33.46 -15.01
C GLY A 114 -21.00 33.28 -14.68
N ASP A 115 -20.64 32.36 -13.75
CA ASP A 115 -19.23 32.09 -13.44
C ASP A 115 -18.57 31.32 -14.57
N ALA A 116 -17.33 31.71 -14.90
CA ALA A 116 -16.47 30.94 -15.77
C ALA A 116 -16.01 29.64 -15.09
N ILE A 117 -16.01 28.56 -15.84
CA ILE A 117 -15.57 27.24 -15.42
C ILE A 117 -14.43 26.75 -16.34
N ALA A 118 -13.47 26.08 -15.73
CA ALA A 118 -12.36 25.43 -16.42
C ALA A 118 -12.40 23.92 -16.17
N VAL A 119 -11.80 23.14 -17.07
CA VAL A 119 -11.59 21.71 -16.85
C VAL A 119 -10.85 21.49 -15.52
N GLY A 120 -11.41 20.63 -14.67
CA GLY A 120 -10.87 20.34 -13.33
C GLY A 120 -11.51 21.15 -12.19
N ASP A 121 -12.32 22.18 -12.49
CA ASP A 121 -13.04 22.92 -11.45
C ASP A 121 -14.11 22.05 -10.78
N VAL A 122 -14.16 22.06 -9.46
CA VAL A 122 -15.28 21.46 -8.71
C VAL A 122 -16.52 22.36 -8.87
N LEU A 123 -17.57 21.83 -9.49
CA LEU A 123 -18.81 22.57 -9.74
C LEU A 123 -19.80 22.43 -8.58
N VAL A 124 -20.06 21.21 -8.14
CA VAL A 124 -21.07 20.91 -7.13
C VAL A 124 -20.70 19.65 -6.34
N ASN A 125 -21.00 19.67 -5.04
CA ASN A 125 -20.97 18.49 -4.18
C ASN A 125 -22.38 17.95 -3.98
N ILE A 126 -22.52 16.64 -4.11
CA ILE A 126 -23.76 15.91 -3.88
C ILE A 126 -23.55 14.87 -2.78
N SER A 127 -24.60 14.55 -2.02
CA SER A 127 -24.56 13.63 -0.89
C SER A 127 -25.85 12.85 -0.76
N ASN A 128 -25.78 11.62 -0.27
CA ASN A 128 -26.96 10.84 0.14
C ASN A 128 -27.04 10.69 1.67
N GLY A 129 -26.36 11.55 2.44
CA GLY A 129 -26.31 11.53 3.90
C GLY A 129 -25.22 10.61 4.48
N LYS A 130 -24.69 9.66 3.73
CA LYS A 130 -23.58 8.75 4.14
C LYS A 130 -22.30 8.97 3.35
N LEU A 131 -22.43 9.31 2.07
CA LEU A 131 -21.33 9.56 1.15
C LEU A 131 -21.54 10.88 0.43
N ALA A 132 -20.44 11.54 0.07
CA ALA A 132 -20.43 12.75 -0.75
C ALA A 132 -19.57 12.50 -2.01
N LYS A 133 -20.00 13.07 -3.14
CA LYS A 133 -19.31 13.02 -4.42
C LYS A 133 -19.24 14.44 -5.00
N SER A 134 -18.07 14.80 -5.56
CA SER A 134 -17.90 16.07 -6.29
C SER A 134 -18.12 15.84 -7.78
N ILE A 135 -18.85 16.73 -8.43
CA ILE A 135 -18.89 16.86 -9.88
C ILE A 135 -17.83 17.88 -10.27
N ILE A 136 -16.89 17.42 -11.10
CA ILE A 136 -15.76 18.21 -11.60
C ILE A 136 -16.03 18.52 -13.07
N SER A 137 -15.73 19.75 -13.50
CA SER A 137 -15.92 20.14 -14.90
C SER A 137 -14.97 19.41 -15.84
N GLU A 138 -15.50 18.85 -16.90
CA GLU A 138 -14.77 18.30 -18.03
C GLU A 138 -14.67 19.30 -19.20
N TRP A 139 -15.23 20.50 -19.03
CA TRP A 139 -15.38 21.53 -20.08
C TRP A 139 -14.83 22.89 -19.61
N ASN A 140 -14.38 23.66 -20.57
CA ASN A 140 -14.17 25.10 -20.39
C ASN A 140 -15.45 25.82 -20.86
N GLY A 141 -15.96 26.76 -20.07
CA GLY A 141 -17.19 27.44 -20.42
C GLY A 141 -17.74 28.33 -19.32
N THR A 142 -19.04 28.47 -19.27
CA THR A 142 -19.77 29.27 -18.27
C THR A 142 -20.95 28.50 -17.73
N LEU A 143 -21.14 28.47 -16.42
CA LEU A 143 -22.35 27.92 -15.81
C LEU A 143 -23.53 28.80 -16.16
N GLN A 144 -24.52 28.31 -16.90
CA GLN A 144 -25.68 29.08 -17.32
C GLN A 144 -26.77 29.08 -16.30
N SER A 145 -27.13 27.89 -15.77
CA SER A 145 -28.21 27.78 -14.80
C SER A 145 -27.95 26.73 -13.75
N ILE A 146 -28.64 26.84 -12.62
CA ILE A 146 -28.70 25.83 -11.56
C ILE A 146 -30.17 25.43 -11.45
N GLU A 147 -30.48 24.17 -11.81
CA GLU A 147 -31.84 23.65 -11.79
C GLU A 147 -32.18 23.03 -10.42
N VAL A 148 -31.16 22.44 -9.74
CA VAL A 148 -31.32 21.89 -8.39
C VAL A 148 -30.42 22.66 -7.40
N PRO A 149 -31.01 23.59 -6.62
CA PRO A 149 -30.28 24.40 -5.64
C PRO A 149 -29.67 23.57 -4.49
N THR A 150 -28.72 24.19 -3.79
CA THR A 150 -28.13 23.62 -2.57
C THR A 150 -29.22 23.29 -1.54
N GLY A 151 -29.17 22.10 -0.94
CA GLY A 151 -30.11 21.57 0.03
C GLY A 151 -31.31 20.82 -0.58
N GLN A 152 -31.49 20.83 -1.89
CA GLN A 152 -32.54 20.06 -2.56
C GLN A 152 -32.08 18.67 -2.97
N THR A 153 -33.04 17.74 -2.95
CA THR A 153 -32.86 16.34 -3.35
C THR A 153 -33.47 16.13 -4.72
N ALA A 154 -32.74 15.37 -5.58
CA ALA A 154 -33.22 15.04 -6.91
C ALA A 154 -32.85 13.58 -7.25
N PRO A 155 -33.62 12.90 -8.13
CA PRO A 155 -33.33 11.55 -8.55
C PRO A 155 -32.07 11.48 -9.42
N VAL A 156 -31.45 10.31 -9.45
CA VAL A 156 -30.35 10.02 -10.38
C VAL A 156 -30.81 10.27 -11.81
N GLY A 157 -29.98 10.99 -12.59
CA GLY A 157 -30.29 11.41 -13.94
C GLY A 157 -31.03 12.75 -14.06
N ALA A 158 -31.46 13.37 -12.96
CA ALA A 158 -32.02 14.71 -13.01
C ALA A 158 -30.98 15.76 -13.40
N VAL A 159 -31.39 16.77 -14.20
CA VAL A 159 -30.50 17.87 -14.58
C VAL A 159 -30.29 18.77 -13.37
N LEU A 160 -29.03 18.92 -12.95
CA LEU A 160 -28.60 19.76 -11.82
C LEU A 160 -28.38 21.22 -12.24
N GLY A 161 -27.95 21.44 -13.46
CA GLY A 161 -27.66 22.74 -14.03
C GLY A 161 -27.16 22.61 -15.47
N VAL A 162 -27.00 23.73 -16.16
CA VAL A 162 -26.57 23.79 -17.56
C VAL A 162 -25.30 24.61 -17.67
N VAL A 163 -24.36 24.11 -18.44
CA VAL A 163 -23.08 24.75 -18.78
C VAL A 163 -23.07 25.05 -20.27
N LEU A 164 -22.82 26.31 -20.64
CA LEU A 164 -22.46 26.64 -22.01
C LEU A 164 -20.94 26.44 -22.17
N GLY A 165 -20.54 25.37 -22.80
CA GLY A 165 -19.12 25.00 -22.85
C GLY A 165 -18.70 24.42 -24.18
N CYS A 166 -17.40 24.55 -24.44
CA CYS A 166 -16.74 23.77 -25.48
C CYS A 166 -15.97 22.63 -24.80
N ALA A 167 -15.93 21.47 -25.41
CA ALA A 167 -15.03 20.40 -24.95
C ALA A 167 -13.62 20.98 -24.86
N GLY A 168 -13.05 21.04 -23.66
CA GLY A 168 -11.71 21.56 -23.47
C GLY A 168 -10.73 20.75 -24.32
N ALA A 169 -9.65 21.36 -24.81
CA ALA A 169 -8.60 20.70 -25.57
C ALA A 169 -7.92 19.52 -24.83
N ALA A 170 -8.26 19.30 -23.56
CA ALA A 170 -7.91 18.11 -22.78
C ALA A 170 -8.87 16.93 -22.95
N ALA A 171 -10.03 17.14 -23.57
CA ALA A 171 -10.90 16.07 -24.03
C ALA A 171 -10.58 15.68 -25.49
N SER A 172 -9.30 15.49 -25.85
CA SER A 172 -9.02 14.43 -26.82
C SER A 172 -9.69 13.20 -26.22
N LYS A 173 -10.66 12.57 -26.91
CA LYS A 173 -11.24 11.28 -26.49
C LYS A 173 -10.08 10.46 -25.95
N LYS A 174 -9.93 10.36 -24.62
CA LYS A 174 -9.02 9.38 -24.02
C LYS A 174 -9.49 8.11 -24.68
N LYS A 175 -8.64 7.51 -25.52
CA LYS A 175 -8.96 6.21 -26.12
C LYS A 175 -9.44 5.37 -24.95
N ASP A 176 -10.65 4.85 -25.03
CA ASP A 176 -11.20 3.99 -23.98
C ASP A 176 -10.20 2.85 -23.74
N ILE A 177 -9.27 3.07 -22.82
CA ILE A 177 -8.21 2.09 -22.53
C ILE A 177 -8.88 0.92 -21.82
N SER A 178 -8.74 -0.26 -22.40
CA SER A 178 -9.14 -1.52 -21.76
C SER A 178 -7.98 -2.10 -20.96
N VAL A 179 -8.24 -2.49 -19.71
CA VAL A 179 -7.25 -3.10 -18.81
C VAL A 179 -7.79 -4.43 -18.31
N ILE A 180 -7.01 -5.49 -18.45
CA ILE A 180 -7.27 -6.77 -17.78
C ILE A 180 -6.29 -6.95 -16.64
N VAL A 181 -6.82 -7.15 -15.42
CA VAL A 181 -6.05 -7.49 -14.22
C VAL A 181 -6.18 -8.99 -13.96
N ILE A 182 -5.06 -9.69 -13.80
CA ILE A 182 -5.02 -11.14 -13.58
C ILE A 182 -4.65 -11.43 -12.13
N GLY A 183 -5.64 -11.81 -11.33
CA GLY A 183 -5.53 -12.06 -9.89
C GLY A 183 -6.20 -10.97 -9.06
N GLY A 184 -7.08 -11.37 -8.13
CA GLY A 184 -7.88 -10.49 -7.26
C GLY A 184 -7.32 -10.32 -5.84
N GLY A 185 -6.01 -10.54 -5.62
CA GLY A 185 -5.31 -10.25 -4.37
C GLY A 185 -5.18 -8.75 -4.09
N PRO A 186 -4.50 -8.34 -2.96
CA PRO A 186 -4.39 -6.93 -2.57
C PRO A 186 -3.86 -6.02 -3.67
N GLY A 187 -2.84 -6.42 -4.41
CA GLY A 187 -2.36 -5.64 -5.56
C GLY A 187 -3.37 -5.58 -6.70
N GLY A 188 -4.01 -6.72 -7.02
CA GLY A 188 -4.90 -6.84 -8.17
C GLY A 188 -6.20 -6.07 -8.01
N TYR A 189 -6.93 -6.22 -6.89
CA TYR A 189 -8.17 -5.47 -6.72
C TYR A 189 -7.93 -3.96 -6.58
N VAL A 190 -6.81 -3.55 -5.95
CA VAL A 190 -6.43 -2.13 -5.87
C VAL A 190 -6.09 -1.60 -7.26
N ALA A 191 -5.29 -2.33 -8.06
CA ALA A 191 -4.98 -1.95 -9.44
C ALA A 191 -6.24 -1.82 -10.31
N ALA A 192 -7.18 -2.75 -10.17
CA ALA A 192 -8.43 -2.75 -10.94
C ALA A 192 -9.29 -1.53 -10.59
N ILE A 193 -9.50 -1.26 -9.31
CA ILE A 193 -10.26 -0.08 -8.84
C ILE A 193 -9.57 1.20 -9.29
N ARG A 194 -8.23 1.29 -9.13
CA ARG A 194 -7.47 2.48 -9.50
C ARG A 194 -7.50 2.74 -11.01
N ALA A 195 -7.34 1.72 -11.84
CA ALA A 195 -7.45 1.85 -13.29
C ALA A 195 -8.86 2.33 -13.72
N ALA A 196 -9.92 1.80 -13.10
CA ALA A 196 -11.28 2.24 -13.34
C ALA A 196 -11.51 3.70 -12.92
N GLN A 197 -10.99 4.13 -11.76
CA GLN A 197 -11.02 5.53 -11.32
C GLN A 197 -10.31 6.48 -12.29
N LEU A 198 -9.28 5.97 -13.00
CA LEU A 198 -8.55 6.71 -14.03
C LEU A 198 -9.21 6.65 -15.41
N GLY A 199 -10.41 6.06 -15.51
CA GLY A 199 -11.27 6.03 -16.69
C GLY A 199 -11.02 4.86 -17.63
N ALA A 200 -10.32 3.81 -17.20
CA ALA A 200 -10.18 2.59 -17.99
C ALA A 200 -11.42 1.70 -17.88
N LYS A 201 -11.70 0.91 -18.94
CA LYS A 201 -12.64 -0.23 -18.89
C LYS A 201 -11.89 -1.45 -18.33
N VAL A 202 -12.27 -1.90 -17.14
CA VAL A 202 -11.49 -2.90 -16.41
C VAL A 202 -12.23 -4.22 -16.27
N LYS A 203 -11.51 -5.33 -16.58
CA LYS A 203 -11.89 -6.68 -16.18
C LYS A 203 -10.86 -7.23 -15.20
N LEU A 204 -11.33 -7.91 -14.16
CA LEU A 204 -10.48 -8.60 -13.20
C LEU A 204 -10.76 -10.09 -13.27
N ILE A 205 -9.73 -10.90 -13.58
CA ILE A 205 -9.83 -12.35 -13.65
C ILE A 205 -9.35 -12.95 -12.33
N GLU A 206 -10.20 -13.69 -11.63
CA GLU A 206 -9.84 -14.37 -10.38
C GLU A 206 -10.26 -15.85 -10.43
N LYS A 207 -9.33 -16.74 -10.11
CA LYS A 207 -9.54 -18.19 -10.19
C LYS A 207 -10.15 -18.82 -8.93
N LYS A 208 -10.11 -18.13 -7.78
CA LYS A 208 -10.60 -18.66 -6.50
C LYS A 208 -11.50 -17.65 -5.80
N LYS A 209 -10.93 -16.85 -4.90
CA LYS A 209 -11.66 -15.88 -4.07
C LYS A 209 -10.98 -14.51 -4.14
N LEU A 210 -11.77 -13.46 -4.26
CA LEU A 210 -11.30 -12.09 -4.12
C LEU A 210 -10.57 -11.88 -2.79
N GLY A 211 -9.62 -10.92 -2.76
CA GLY A 211 -8.77 -10.70 -1.60
C GLY A 211 -7.52 -11.60 -1.57
N GLY A 212 -7.44 -12.63 -2.44
CA GLY A 212 -6.28 -13.49 -2.63
C GLY A 212 -5.76 -14.15 -1.35
N THR A 213 -4.46 -14.40 -1.28
CA THR A 213 -3.81 -15.01 -0.12
C THR A 213 -4.05 -14.20 1.16
N CYS A 214 -3.88 -12.88 1.12
CA CYS A 214 -3.92 -12.04 2.32
C CYS A 214 -5.24 -12.14 3.10
N LEU A 215 -6.39 -12.00 2.42
CA LEU A 215 -7.69 -12.01 3.09
C LEU A 215 -8.19 -13.42 3.42
N ASN A 216 -7.80 -14.43 2.64
CA ASN A 216 -8.39 -15.77 2.75
C ASN A 216 -7.51 -16.76 3.53
N VAL A 217 -6.19 -16.75 3.32
CA VAL A 217 -5.27 -17.79 3.84
C VAL A 217 -3.88 -17.20 4.22
N GLY A 218 -3.84 -15.94 4.64
CA GLY A 218 -2.59 -15.24 4.97
C GLY A 218 -2.77 -14.24 6.10
N CYS A 219 -2.54 -12.96 5.80
CA CYS A 219 -2.45 -11.88 6.79
C CYS A 219 -3.65 -11.82 7.74
N ILE A 220 -4.85 -11.69 7.20
CA ILE A 220 -6.07 -11.46 7.99
C ILE A 220 -6.43 -12.66 8.88
N PRO A 221 -6.53 -13.90 8.34
CA PRO A 221 -6.81 -15.06 9.19
C PRO A 221 -5.73 -15.30 10.25
N THR A 222 -4.44 -15.03 9.95
CA THR A 222 -3.36 -15.11 10.94
C THR A 222 -3.55 -14.09 12.07
N LYS A 223 -3.88 -12.84 11.74
CA LYS A 223 -4.09 -11.77 12.74
C LYS A 223 -5.34 -12.03 13.57
N ALA A 224 -6.38 -12.65 12.99
CA ALA A 224 -7.55 -13.10 13.73
C ALA A 224 -7.20 -14.19 14.78
N LEU A 225 -6.34 -15.16 14.41
CA LEU A 225 -5.84 -16.16 15.36
C LEU A 225 -4.95 -15.53 16.44
N LEU A 226 -3.99 -14.68 16.07
CA LEU A 226 -3.11 -13.99 17.00
C LEU A 226 -3.91 -13.17 18.02
N HIS A 227 -4.92 -12.43 17.59
CA HIS A 227 -5.77 -11.66 18.50
C HIS A 227 -6.56 -12.54 19.47
N SER A 228 -7.10 -13.68 18.99
CA SER A 228 -7.76 -14.65 19.87
C SER A 228 -6.78 -15.26 20.88
N ALA A 229 -5.54 -15.55 20.45
CA ALA A 229 -4.49 -16.07 21.32
C ALA A 229 -4.06 -15.05 22.38
N GLU A 230 -3.96 -13.78 21.98
CA GLU A 230 -3.68 -12.67 22.89
C GLU A 230 -4.75 -12.52 23.97
N LEU A 231 -6.03 -12.46 23.57
CA LEU A 231 -7.16 -12.39 24.51
C LEU A 231 -7.17 -13.56 25.50
N TYR A 232 -6.91 -14.79 25.02
CA TYR A 232 -6.84 -15.97 25.86
C TYR A 232 -5.69 -15.89 26.86
N HIS A 233 -4.50 -15.44 26.41
CA HIS A 233 -3.33 -15.25 27.24
C HIS A 233 -3.55 -14.15 28.29
N GLN A 234 -4.07 -12.99 27.89
CA GLN A 234 -4.36 -11.85 28.77
C GLN A 234 -5.39 -12.25 29.86
N ALA A 235 -6.46 -12.95 29.49
CA ALA A 235 -7.45 -13.43 30.46
C ALA A 235 -6.84 -14.34 31.53
N LYS A 236 -5.89 -15.20 31.15
CA LYS A 236 -5.19 -16.10 32.09
C LYS A 236 -4.18 -15.39 32.99
N ASN A 237 -3.63 -14.26 32.55
CA ASN A 237 -2.50 -13.58 33.19
C ASN A 237 -2.85 -12.15 33.68
N SER A 238 -4.12 -11.80 33.87
CA SER A 238 -4.57 -10.46 34.26
C SER A 238 -4.38 -10.10 35.74
N ALA A 239 -3.96 -11.05 36.59
CA ALA A 239 -3.85 -10.86 38.03
C ALA A 239 -2.86 -9.74 38.45
N TRP A 240 -1.83 -9.49 37.66
CA TRP A 240 -0.87 -8.38 37.90
C TRP A 240 -1.55 -7.01 37.94
N ALA A 241 -2.63 -6.82 37.15
CA ALA A 241 -3.42 -5.59 37.11
C ALA A 241 -4.54 -5.56 38.17
N GLY A 242 -4.60 -6.54 39.10
CA GLY A 242 -5.64 -6.66 40.08
C GLY A 242 -6.96 -7.25 39.54
N VAL A 243 -6.98 -7.75 38.32
CA VAL A 243 -8.15 -8.37 37.69
C VAL A 243 -8.01 -9.88 37.79
N ASN A 244 -8.84 -10.47 38.67
CA ASN A 244 -8.86 -11.92 38.86
C ASN A 244 -9.97 -12.53 38.00
N VAL A 245 -9.58 -13.32 37.02
CA VAL A 245 -10.50 -14.08 36.16
C VAL A 245 -10.62 -15.51 36.71
N GLY A 246 -11.82 -16.09 36.67
CA GLY A 246 -12.04 -17.48 37.06
C GLY A 246 -11.44 -18.45 36.02
N GLU A 247 -12.09 -19.63 35.88
CA GLU A 247 -11.65 -20.59 34.87
C GLU A 247 -11.79 -20.01 33.44
N VAL A 248 -10.68 -20.02 32.69
CA VAL A 248 -10.65 -19.57 31.30
C VAL A 248 -10.59 -20.79 30.40
N SER A 249 -11.61 -20.97 29.57
CA SER A 249 -11.69 -22.05 28.59
C SER A 249 -11.46 -21.52 27.16
N LEU A 250 -11.01 -22.38 26.27
CA LEU A 250 -10.83 -22.09 24.84
C LEU A 250 -11.83 -22.93 24.03
N ASP A 251 -12.67 -22.27 23.24
CA ASP A 251 -13.50 -22.90 22.21
C ASP A 251 -12.81 -22.73 20.83
N TRP A 252 -12.06 -23.76 20.42
CA TRP A 252 -11.34 -23.75 19.17
C TRP A 252 -12.23 -23.62 17.94
N ALA A 253 -13.41 -24.26 17.97
CA ALA A 253 -14.37 -24.19 16.87
C ALA A 253 -14.86 -22.74 16.68
N GLN A 254 -15.13 -22.03 17.78
CA GLN A 254 -15.54 -20.63 17.75
C GLN A 254 -14.39 -19.70 17.28
N VAL A 255 -13.13 -19.97 17.67
CA VAL A 255 -11.95 -19.25 17.16
C VAL A 255 -11.86 -19.38 15.64
N GLN A 256 -12.02 -20.61 15.11
CA GLN A 256 -12.01 -20.87 13.68
C GLN A 256 -13.21 -20.21 12.97
N ALA A 257 -14.40 -20.26 13.54
CA ALA A 257 -15.58 -19.61 12.98
C ALA A 257 -15.41 -18.08 12.90
N ASN A 258 -14.83 -17.46 13.94
CA ASN A 258 -14.54 -16.02 13.94
C ASN A 258 -13.52 -15.64 12.84
N ARG A 259 -12.46 -16.43 12.68
CA ARG A 259 -11.46 -16.26 11.60
C ARG A 259 -12.13 -16.30 10.22
N VAL A 260 -13.00 -17.27 9.96
CA VAL A 260 -13.73 -17.41 8.70
C VAL A 260 -14.64 -16.20 8.47
N ARG A 261 -15.46 -15.83 9.47
CA ARG A 261 -16.37 -14.68 9.41
C ARG A 261 -15.64 -13.38 9.06
N ILE A 262 -14.47 -13.11 9.66
CA ILE A 262 -13.67 -11.91 9.35
C ILE A 262 -13.21 -11.93 7.90
N SER A 263 -12.68 -13.05 7.41
CA SER A 263 -12.25 -13.21 6.03
C SER A 263 -13.41 -12.99 5.04
N GLU A 264 -14.58 -13.58 5.29
CA GLU A 264 -15.77 -13.45 4.44
C GLU A 264 -16.31 -12.01 4.43
N THR A 265 -16.31 -11.33 5.57
CA THR A 265 -16.70 -9.91 5.65
C THR A 265 -15.84 -9.05 4.76
N LEU A 266 -14.51 -9.23 4.80
CA LEU A 266 -13.58 -8.44 4.00
C LEU A 266 -13.62 -8.80 2.51
N THR A 267 -13.74 -10.07 2.17
CA THR A 267 -13.85 -10.49 0.76
C THR A 267 -15.16 -9.99 0.11
N GLY A 268 -16.27 -10.01 0.87
CA GLY A 268 -17.53 -9.38 0.45
C GLY A 268 -17.41 -7.88 0.26
N GLY A 269 -16.66 -7.20 1.14
CA GLY A 269 -16.34 -5.78 0.99
C GLY A 269 -15.56 -5.47 -0.28
N VAL A 270 -14.55 -6.28 -0.62
CA VAL A 270 -13.79 -6.14 -1.87
C VAL A 270 -14.69 -6.33 -3.10
N ALA A 271 -15.58 -7.31 -3.08
CA ALA A 271 -16.54 -7.51 -4.18
C ALA A 271 -17.41 -6.27 -4.39
N GLY A 272 -17.95 -5.70 -3.29
CA GLY A 272 -18.74 -4.47 -3.37
C GLY A 272 -17.94 -3.25 -3.88
N LEU A 273 -16.67 -3.12 -3.51
CA LEU A 273 -15.81 -2.03 -4.00
C LEU A 273 -15.52 -2.15 -5.50
N LEU A 274 -15.30 -3.37 -6.01
CA LEU A 274 -15.09 -3.62 -7.43
C LEU A 274 -16.36 -3.32 -8.24
N ASP A 275 -17.53 -3.74 -7.75
CA ASP A 275 -18.82 -3.45 -8.37
C ASP A 275 -19.08 -1.94 -8.44
N MET A 276 -18.89 -1.22 -7.32
CA MET A 276 -19.02 0.25 -7.26
C MET A 276 -18.06 0.98 -8.20
N ALA A 277 -16.87 0.42 -8.45
CA ALA A 277 -15.91 0.96 -9.40
C ALA A 277 -16.23 0.61 -10.87
N GLY A 278 -17.26 -0.20 -11.13
CA GLY A 278 -17.62 -0.66 -12.47
C GLY A 278 -16.64 -1.68 -13.06
N VAL A 279 -15.92 -2.42 -12.20
CA VAL A 279 -15.00 -3.48 -12.62
C VAL A 279 -15.76 -4.78 -12.86
N GLU A 280 -15.65 -5.33 -14.06
CA GLU A 280 -16.20 -6.66 -14.38
C GLU A 280 -15.30 -7.75 -13.79
N VAL A 281 -15.81 -8.50 -12.82
CA VAL A 281 -15.09 -9.65 -12.25
C VAL A 281 -15.45 -10.92 -12.99
N VAL A 282 -14.42 -11.61 -13.51
CA VAL A 282 -14.57 -12.86 -14.28
C VAL A 282 -13.92 -14.01 -13.50
N SER A 283 -14.69 -15.04 -13.19
CA SER A 283 -14.18 -16.27 -12.57
C SER A 283 -13.47 -17.13 -13.60
N GLY A 284 -12.24 -17.57 -13.29
CA GLY A 284 -11.49 -18.47 -14.14
C GLY A 284 -9.98 -18.30 -14.07
N THR A 285 -9.26 -19.18 -14.74
CA THR A 285 -7.80 -19.17 -14.84
C THR A 285 -7.38 -18.54 -16.17
N ALA A 286 -6.61 -17.45 -16.11
CA ALA A 286 -6.08 -16.78 -17.28
C ALA A 286 -4.74 -17.37 -17.72
N THR A 287 -4.56 -17.55 -19.02
CA THR A 287 -3.30 -17.96 -19.66
C THR A 287 -3.05 -17.08 -20.88
N PHE A 288 -1.88 -16.47 -21.00
CA PHE A 288 -1.50 -15.73 -22.20
C PHE A 288 -1.33 -16.68 -23.38
N VAL A 289 -1.93 -16.32 -24.50
CA VAL A 289 -1.75 -16.98 -25.80
C VAL A 289 -0.99 -16.08 -26.79
N ALA A 290 -0.94 -14.78 -26.53
CA ALA A 290 -0.13 -13.77 -27.19
C ALA A 290 0.08 -12.56 -26.27
N ALA A 291 0.91 -11.60 -26.65
CA ALA A 291 1.20 -10.41 -25.86
C ALA A 291 -0.04 -9.50 -25.59
N ASP A 292 -1.05 -9.59 -26.43
CA ASP A 292 -2.28 -8.80 -26.39
C ASP A 292 -3.54 -9.64 -26.13
N LYS A 293 -3.36 -10.96 -25.84
CA LYS A 293 -4.46 -11.89 -25.72
C LYS A 293 -4.25 -12.93 -24.62
N ILE A 294 -5.29 -13.16 -23.83
CA ILE A 294 -5.39 -14.27 -22.88
C ILE A 294 -6.54 -15.21 -23.24
N GLU A 295 -6.42 -16.45 -22.83
CA GLU A 295 -7.51 -17.42 -22.73
C GLU A 295 -7.89 -17.58 -21.26
N VAL A 296 -9.16 -17.41 -20.94
CA VAL A 296 -9.71 -17.65 -19.60
C VAL A 296 -10.47 -18.96 -19.61
N THR A 297 -10.07 -19.89 -18.75
CA THR A 297 -10.75 -21.18 -18.56
C THR A 297 -11.54 -21.12 -17.26
N ASP A 298 -12.87 -21.28 -17.34
CA ASP A 298 -13.75 -21.33 -16.16
C ASP A 298 -13.73 -22.70 -15.46
N ASP A 299 -14.48 -22.83 -14.36
CA ASP A 299 -14.54 -24.05 -13.56
C ASP A 299 -15.20 -25.23 -14.30
N GLU A 300 -15.97 -24.98 -15.39
CA GLU A 300 -16.57 -25.98 -16.26
C GLU A 300 -15.62 -26.42 -17.41
N GLY A 301 -14.44 -25.79 -17.48
CA GLY A 301 -13.46 -26.04 -18.55
C GLY A 301 -13.73 -25.31 -19.85
N LYS A 302 -14.70 -24.39 -19.89
CA LYS A 302 -14.99 -23.56 -21.03
C LYS A 302 -13.93 -22.48 -21.20
N LYS A 303 -13.43 -22.36 -22.42
CA LYS A 303 -12.39 -21.40 -22.77
C LYS A 303 -12.99 -20.17 -23.45
N THR A 304 -12.58 -19.01 -23.03
CA THR A 304 -12.98 -17.72 -23.60
C THR A 304 -11.75 -16.87 -23.87
N GLU A 305 -11.53 -16.46 -25.11
CA GLU A 305 -10.46 -15.54 -25.46
C GLU A 305 -10.85 -14.10 -25.09
N MET A 306 -9.90 -13.34 -24.54
CA MET A 306 -10.05 -11.93 -24.18
C MET A 306 -8.82 -11.14 -24.62
N THR A 307 -9.05 -9.92 -25.11
CA THR A 307 -8.01 -8.97 -25.51
C THR A 307 -8.16 -7.68 -24.71
N ALA A 308 -7.06 -6.97 -24.49
CA ALA A 308 -7.05 -5.65 -23.88
C ALA A 308 -5.88 -4.81 -24.39
N ASP A 309 -5.97 -3.49 -24.22
CA ASP A 309 -4.84 -2.57 -24.50
C ASP A 309 -3.72 -2.78 -23.50
N LYS A 310 -4.02 -3.14 -22.24
CA LYS A 310 -3.06 -3.34 -21.15
C LYS A 310 -3.44 -4.53 -20.27
N PHE A 311 -2.40 -5.17 -19.71
CA PHE A 311 -2.53 -6.28 -18.76
C PHE A 311 -1.73 -5.98 -17.51
N ILE A 312 -2.30 -6.29 -16.33
CA ILE A 312 -1.62 -6.21 -15.03
C ILE A 312 -1.63 -7.59 -14.39
N ILE A 313 -0.47 -8.22 -14.31
CA ILE A 313 -0.30 -9.54 -13.69
C ILE A 313 -0.17 -9.35 -12.19
N ALA A 314 -1.10 -9.93 -11.41
CA ALA A 314 -1.18 -9.84 -9.96
C ALA A 314 -1.44 -11.23 -9.32
N THR A 315 -0.88 -12.27 -9.91
CA THR A 315 -1.14 -13.67 -9.57
C THR A 315 -0.58 -14.12 -8.21
N GLY A 316 0.26 -13.28 -7.58
CA GLY A 316 0.74 -13.50 -6.23
C GLY A 316 1.76 -14.63 -6.10
N SER A 317 1.66 -15.39 -5.01
CA SER A 317 2.57 -16.46 -4.64
C SER A 317 1.86 -17.62 -3.94
N TYR A 318 2.57 -18.72 -3.75
CA TYR A 318 2.12 -19.89 -3.00
C TYR A 318 3.19 -20.35 -2.00
N PRO A 319 2.83 -21.04 -0.89
CA PRO A 319 3.77 -21.60 0.05
C PRO A 319 4.67 -22.63 -0.63
N PHE A 320 5.97 -22.55 -0.41
CA PHE A 320 6.93 -23.51 -0.96
C PHE A 320 7.05 -24.72 -0.05
N MET A 321 6.72 -25.89 -0.58
CA MET A 321 6.97 -27.19 0.05
C MET A 321 8.26 -27.78 -0.53
N PRO A 322 9.36 -27.82 0.26
CA PRO A 322 10.64 -28.33 -0.23
C PRO A 322 10.58 -29.85 -0.46
N PRO A 323 11.39 -30.38 -1.38
CA PRO A 323 11.43 -31.81 -1.67
C PRO A 323 12.22 -32.60 -0.61
N ILE A 324 11.90 -32.40 0.66
CA ILE A 324 12.46 -33.16 1.78
C ILE A 324 11.71 -34.49 1.86
N PRO A 325 12.42 -35.64 1.94
CA PRO A 325 11.80 -36.96 2.12
C PRO A 325 10.80 -36.94 3.27
N GLY A 326 9.62 -37.52 3.05
CA GLY A 326 8.56 -37.64 4.06
C GLY A 326 7.64 -36.43 4.22
N ILE A 327 7.82 -35.32 3.46
CA ILE A 327 6.82 -34.23 3.41
C ILE A 327 5.64 -34.62 2.51
N ALA A 328 5.94 -35.06 1.29
CA ALA A 328 4.91 -35.33 0.31
C ALA A 328 4.00 -36.49 0.74
N GLY A 329 2.69 -36.25 0.80
CA GLY A 329 1.70 -37.27 1.20
C GLY A 329 1.62 -37.53 2.70
N ASN A 330 2.39 -36.83 3.55
CA ASN A 330 2.28 -36.93 5.00
C ASN A 330 1.17 -35.99 5.52
N PRO A 331 0.09 -36.53 6.12
CA PRO A 331 -1.06 -35.71 6.59
C PRO A 331 -0.73 -34.83 7.81
N ASP A 332 0.41 -35.07 8.47
CA ASP A 332 0.86 -34.22 9.57
C ASP A 332 1.65 -33.01 9.08
N CYS A 333 2.18 -33.06 7.85
CA CYS A 333 2.89 -31.95 7.23
C CYS A 333 1.90 -30.99 6.58
N VAL A 334 1.87 -29.75 7.06
CA VAL A 334 1.00 -28.71 6.56
C VAL A 334 1.81 -27.48 6.14
N ASP A 335 1.30 -26.73 5.16
CA ASP A 335 1.79 -25.39 4.85
C ASP A 335 1.07 -24.34 5.75
N SER A 336 1.34 -23.06 5.53
CA SER A 336 0.68 -21.98 6.28
C SER A 336 -0.84 -21.96 6.07
N THR A 337 -1.34 -22.39 4.92
CA THR A 337 -2.79 -22.51 4.67
C THR A 337 -3.41 -23.60 5.52
N GLY A 338 -2.79 -24.78 5.53
CA GLY A 338 -3.24 -25.90 6.36
C GLY A 338 -3.19 -25.58 7.85
N ALA A 339 -2.14 -24.88 8.31
CA ALA A 339 -2.03 -24.43 9.69
C ALA A 339 -3.19 -23.51 10.11
N LEU A 340 -3.62 -22.58 9.24
CA LEU A 340 -4.77 -21.70 9.52
C LEU A 340 -6.12 -22.44 9.58
N GLN A 341 -6.21 -23.64 8.98
CA GLN A 341 -7.47 -24.40 8.81
C GLN A 341 -7.57 -25.67 9.66
N MET A 342 -6.71 -25.81 10.69
CA MET A 342 -6.75 -26.98 11.56
C MET A 342 -8.10 -27.12 12.28
N GLU A 343 -8.71 -28.28 12.20
CA GLU A 343 -9.98 -28.60 12.85
C GLU A 343 -9.84 -28.71 14.37
N SER A 344 -8.67 -29.11 14.85
CA SER A 344 -8.35 -29.23 16.28
C SER A 344 -7.01 -28.60 16.60
N LEU A 345 -6.85 -28.11 17.80
CA LEU A 345 -5.59 -27.58 18.31
C LEU A 345 -4.61 -28.74 18.58
N PRO A 346 -3.45 -28.80 17.93
CA PRO A 346 -2.48 -29.85 18.15
C PRO A 346 -1.79 -29.67 19.53
N LYS A 347 -1.43 -30.77 20.19
CA LYS A 347 -0.68 -30.70 21.45
C LYS A 347 0.77 -30.26 21.23
N SER A 348 1.34 -30.64 20.12
CA SER A 348 2.73 -30.30 19.77
C SER A 348 2.87 -29.98 18.27
N MET A 349 3.77 -29.05 17.96
CA MET A 349 4.05 -28.62 16.59
C MET A 349 5.55 -28.36 16.40
N VAL A 350 6.12 -28.89 15.34
CA VAL A 350 7.43 -28.50 14.85
C VAL A 350 7.26 -27.61 13.64
N LEU A 351 7.88 -26.43 13.65
CA LEU A 351 7.88 -25.48 12.55
C LEU A 351 9.24 -25.53 11.85
N ILE A 352 9.23 -25.81 10.55
CA ILE A 352 10.42 -25.77 9.72
C ILE A 352 10.44 -24.40 9.03
N GLY A 353 11.39 -23.54 9.46
CA GLY A 353 11.59 -22.17 8.99
C GLY A 353 11.24 -21.11 10.04
N GLY A 354 12.23 -20.26 10.36
CA GLY A 354 12.17 -19.17 11.33
C GLY A 354 11.85 -17.80 10.70
N GLY A 355 11.21 -17.79 9.53
CA GLY A 355 10.73 -16.57 8.87
C GLY A 355 9.42 -16.03 9.48
N VAL A 356 8.95 -14.87 8.99
CA VAL A 356 7.79 -14.13 9.53
C VAL A 356 6.56 -15.02 9.74
N ILE A 357 6.15 -15.77 8.72
CA ILE A 357 4.95 -16.62 8.76
C ILE A 357 5.08 -17.72 9.81
N GLY A 358 6.25 -18.38 9.87
CA GLY A 358 6.50 -19.43 10.84
C GLY A 358 6.45 -18.90 12.27
N VAL A 359 7.14 -17.79 12.54
CA VAL A 359 7.22 -17.21 13.88
C VAL A 359 5.88 -16.65 14.36
N GLU A 360 5.09 -15.98 13.50
CA GLU A 360 3.73 -15.52 13.85
C GLU A 360 2.81 -16.69 14.23
N LEU A 361 2.80 -17.76 13.44
CA LEU A 361 1.98 -18.95 13.75
C LEU A 361 2.50 -19.67 15.00
N ALA A 362 3.82 -19.73 15.20
CA ALA A 362 4.40 -20.26 16.43
C ALA A 362 3.88 -19.52 17.67
N CYS A 363 3.85 -18.18 17.64
CA CYS A 363 3.30 -17.36 18.72
C CYS A 363 1.83 -17.66 18.99
N ALA A 364 1.00 -17.72 17.94
CA ALA A 364 -0.42 -18.00 18.10
C ALA A 364 -0.66 -19.37 18.74
N TYR A 365 -0.01 -20.41 18.21
CA TYR A 365 -0.20 -21.78 18.72
C TYR A 365 0.36 -21.97 20.12
N ALA A 366 1.53 -21.40 20.43
CA ALA A 366 2.11 -21.47 21.78
C ALA A 366 1.18 -20.85 22.83
N ARG A 367 0.61 -19.68 22.55
CA ARG A 367 -0.35 -19.03 23.46
C ARG A 367 -1.67 -19.78 23.61
N PHE A 368 -2.08 -20.55 22.62
CA PHE A 368 -3.21 -21.49 22.76
C PHE A 368 -2.86 -22.75 23.57
N GLY A 369 -1.58 -22.99 23.86
CA GLY A 369 -1.12 -24.11 24.68
C GLY A 369 -0.47 -25.26 23.90
N THR A 370 -0.20 -25.11 22.61
CA THR A 370 0.57 -26.07 21.82
C THR A 370 2.04 -25.99 22.21
N GLU A 371 2.72 -27.13 22.42
CA GLU A 371 4.17 -27.17 22.54
C GLU A 371 4.83 -26.92 21.17
N VAL A 372 5.59 -25.82 21.05
CA VAL A 372 6.14 -25.37 19.76
C VAL A 372 7.66 -25.44 19.75
N THR A 373 8.22 -26.03 18.68
CA THR A 373 9.66 -26.02 18.39
C THR A 373 9.87 -25.46 16.99
N ILE A 374 10.70 -24.40 16.84
CA ILE A 374 11.11 -23.85 15.55
C ILE A 374 12.49 -24.43 15.18
N VAL A 375 12.56 -25.02 13.99
CA VAL A 375 13.80 -25.53 13.37
C VAL A 375 14.17 -24.62 12.21
N GLU A 376 15.33 -23.95 12.30
CA GLU A 376 15.78 -22.98 11.31
C GLU A 376 17.21 -23.30 10.85
N MET A 377 17.43 -23.26 9.54
CA MET A 377 18.73 -23.53 8.93
C MET A 377 19.71 -22.35 9.11
N LEU A 378 19.22 -21.14 9.24
CA LEU A 378 20.02 -19.94 9.45
C LEU A 378 20.41 -19.79 10.94
N PRO A 379 21.47 -19.00 11.25
CA PRO A 379 21.90 -18.78 12.62
C PRO A 379 20.97 -17.89 13.45
N ARG A 380 19.98 -17.24 12.82
CA ARG A 380 19.00 -16.39 13.49
C ARG A 380 17.61 -16.49 12.88
N LEU A 381 16.60 -16.20 13.68
CA LEU A 381 15.22 -16.00 13.23
C LEU A 381 15.11 -14.69 12.43
N LEU A 382 14.00 -14.51 11.68
CA LEU A 382 13.60 -13.25 11.05
C LEU A 382 14.78 -12.53 10.34
N PRO A 383 15.48 -13.18 9.42
CA PRO A 383 16.76 -12.70 8.88
C PRO A 383 16.69 -11.35 8.15
N THR A 384 15.49 -10.89 7.80
CA THR A 384 15.26 -9.60 7.15
C THR A 384 15.04 -8.44 8.12
N MET A 385 14.86 -8.72 9.42
CA MET A 385 14.68 -7.72 10.47
C MET A 385 16.02 -7.32 11.09
N ASP A 386 16.04 -6.23 11.88
CA ASP A 386 17.24 -5.78 12.59
C ASP A 386 17.73 -6.85 13.58
N GLY A 387 19.02 -7.18 13.52
CA GLY A 387 19.59 -8.31 14.25
C GLY A 387 19.56 -8.18 15.75
N GLU A 388 19.78 -6.97 16.27
CA GLU A 388 19.77 -6.70 17.72
C GLU A 388 18.36 -6.93 18.30
N LEU A 389 17.33 -6.41 17.62
CA LEU A 389 15.95 -6.61 18.05
C LEU A 389 15.47 -8.05 17.79
N THR A 390 16.03 -8.72 16.79
CA THR A 390 15.72 -10.15 16.52
C THR A 390 16.20 -11.07 17.66
N GLU A 391 17.41 -10.84 18.21
CA GLU A 391 17.86 -11.61 19.37
C GLU A 391 16.99 -11.35 20.60
N MET A 392 16.63 -10.09 20.85
CA MET A 392 15.69 -9.74 21.92
C MET A 392 14.31 -10.41 21.72
N ALA A 393 13.78 -10.40 20.49
CA ALA A 393 12.53 -11.07 20.16
C ALA A 393 12.62 -12.59 20.44
N LYS A 394 13.73 -13.25 20.07
CA LYS A 394 13.97 -14.67 20.35
C LYS A 394 13.94 -14.97 21.85
N GLU A 395 14.54 -14.11 22.68
CA GLU A 395 14.51 -14.24 24.14
C GLU A 395 13.08 -14.15 24.70
N LEU A 396 12.26 -13.21 24.17
CA LEU A 396 10.86 -13.07 24.56
C LEU A 396 10.04 -14.30 24.15
N LEU A 397 10.25 -14.80 22.94
CA LEU A 397 9.60 -16.01 22.43
C LEU A 397 9.99 -17.26 23.27
N ALA A 398 11.24 -17.34 23.75
CA ALA A 398 11.67 -18.41 24.66
C ALA A 398 10.95 -18.34 26.02
N LYS A 399 10.70 -17.13 26.55
CA LYS A 399 9.89 -16.92 27.76
C LYS A 399 8.44 -17.38 27.59
N GLU A 400 7.88 -17.29 26.37
CA GLU A 400 6.57 -17.82 25.98
C GLU A 400 6.58 -19.37 25.81
N GLY A 401 7.70 -20.04 26.04
CA GLY A 401 7.83 -21.50 25.97
C GLY A 401 8.17 -22.05 24.58
N ILE A 402 8.43 -21.21 23.59
CA ILE A 402 8.84 -21.66 22.25
C ILE A 402 10.30 -22.13 22.28
N LYS A 403 10.54 -23.34 21.77
CA LYS A 403 11.88 -23.94 21.65
C LYS A 403 12.49 -23.65 20.28
N PHE A 404 13.82 -23.55 20.19
CA PHE A 404 14.52 -23.27 18.94
C PHE A 404 15.64 -24.26 18.68
N SER A 405 15.81 -24.65 17.42
CA SER A 405 16.98 -25.32 16.89
C SER A 405 17.46 -24.57 15.66
N LEU A 406 18.38 -23.63 15.85
CA LEU A 406 18.99 -22.83 14.80
C LEU A 406 20.16 -23.58 14.16
N GLU A 407 20.62 -23.12 12.98
CA GLU A 407 21.69 -23.76 12.21
C GLU A 407 21.45 -25.28 12.00
N THR A 408 20.17 -25.65 11.83
CA THR A 408 19.70 -27.02 11.73
C THR A 408 19.12 -27.29 10.34
N GLN A 409 19.77 -28.14 9.58
CA GLN A 409 19.29 -28.59 8.29
C GLN A 409 18.37 -29.81 8.46
N VAL A 410 17.09 -29.65 8.13
CA VAL A 410 16.14 -30.79 8.10
C VAL A 410 16.49 -31.68 6.92
N THR A 411 16.59 -32.99 7.18
CA THR A 411 17.00 -33.99 6.19
C THR A 411 15.86 -34.93 5.78
N GLU A 412 14.96 -35.27 6.72
CA GLU A 412 13.89 -36.23 6.50
C GLU A 412 12.76 -36.00 7.51
N ILE A 413 11.54 -36.40 7.18
CA ILE A 413 10.40 -36.50 8.09
C ILE A 413 9.88 -37.93 8.09
N GLU A 414 9.95 -38.59 9.25
CA GLU A 414 9.46 -39.95 9.46
C GLU A 414 8.03 -39.90 10.00
N LYS A 415 7.06 -40.51 9.29
CA LYS A 415 5.68 -40.67 9.78
C LYS A 415 5.61 -41.82 10.76
N LYS A 416 5.08 -41.54 11.96
CA LYS A 416 4.67 -42.54 12.96
C LYS A 416 3.14 -42.67 13.03
N GLU A 417 2.63 -43.48 13.90
CA GLU A 417 1.19 -43.74 13.99
C GLU A 417 0.37 -42.47 14.22
N ASN A 418 0.69 -41.68 15.26
CA ASN A 418 -0.05 -40.47 15.65
C ASN A 418 0.79 -39.18 15.55
N THR A 419 2.05 -39.26 15.20
CA THR A 419 3.01 -38.16 15.18
C THR A 419 3.89 -38.27 13.96
N SER A 420 4.71 -37.24 13.73
CA SER A 420 5.82 -37.30 12.80
C SER A 420 7.10 -36.82 13.48
N VAL A 421 8.24 -37.37 13.07
CA VAL A 421 9.58 -37.01 13.58
C VAL A 421 10.32 -36.26 12.49
N VAL A 422 10.75 -35.05 12.81
CA VAL A 422 11.65 -34.26 11.96
C VAL A 422 13.07 -34.61 12.31
N HIS A 423 13.82 -35.19 11.39
CA HIS A 423 15.25 -35.47 11.50
C HIS A 423 16.07 -34.34 10.88
N GLY A 424 17.13 -33.95 11.51
CA GLY A 424 18.03 -32.89 11.03
C GLY A 424 19.48 -33.06 11.46
N LYS A 425 20.31 -32.22 10.88
CA LYS A 425 21.74 -32.11 11.22
C LYS A 425 22.03 -30.69 11.69
N LEU A 426 22.70 -30.60 12.83
CA LEU A 426 23.29 -29.35 13.30
C LEU A 426 24.51 -28.97 12.45
N LYS A 427 24.96 -27.72 12.58
CA LYS A 427 26.14 -27.21 11.88
C LYS A 427 27.42 -28.02 12.13
N ASP A 428 27.57 -28.61 13.31
CA ASP A 428 28.69 -29.47 13.67
C ASP A 428 28.56 -30.89 13.11
N GLY A 429 27.48 -31.21 12.40
CA GLY A 429 27.18 -32.49 11.80
C GLY A 429 26.46 -33.49 12.71
N SER A 430 26.19 -33.13 13.97
CA SER A 430 25.45 -34.00 14.89
C SER A 430 24.00 -34.14 14.48
N ASP A 431 23.43 -35.35 14.69
CA ASP A 431 22.04 -35.65 14.39
C ASP A 431 21.12 -35.14 15.51
N VAL A 432 19.99 -34.57 15.12
CA VAL A 432 18.92 -34.13 16.02
C VAL A 432 17.56 -34.60 15.51
N SER A 433 16.60 -34.76 16.41
CA SER A 433 15.25 -35.12 16.02
C SER A 433 14.20 -34.46 16.91
N PHE A 434 13.05 -34.15 16.33
CA PHE A 434 11.93 -33.47 17.00
C PHE A 434 10.64 -34.18 16.62
N GLU A 435 9.90 -34.67 17.61
CA GLU A 435 8.62 -35.37 17.41
C GLU A 435 7.46 -34.43 17.72
N ALA A 436 6.42 -34.41 16.86
CA ALA A 436 5.21 -33.62 17.06
C ALA A 436 4.00 -34.20 16.34
N GLU A 437 2.79 -33.79 16.79
CA GLU A 437 1.51 -34.15 16.14
C GLU A 437 1.37 -33.46 14.76
N LYS A 438 1.93 -32.24 14.59
CA LYS A 438 1.91 -31.51 13.32
C LYS A 438 3.27 -30.90 13.00
N ILE A 439 3.57 -30.87 11.71
CA ILE A 439 4.76 -30.25 11.16
C ILE A 439 4.34 -29.11 10.23
N LEU A 440 4.59 -27.88 10.63
CA LEU A 440 4.35 -26.72 9.77
C LEU A 440 5.60 -26.42 8.94
N VAL A 441 5.46 -26.45 7.61
CA VAL A 441 6.51 -26.08 6.68
C VAL A 441 6.34 -24.63 6.24
N ALA A 442 7.22 -23.75 6.69
CA ALA A 442 7.17 -22.29 6.46
C ALA A 442 8.50 -21.72 5.94
N VAL A 443 9.13 -22.41 5.00
CA VAL A 443 10.47 -22.09 4.45
C VAL A 443 10.44 -21.03 3.34
N GLY A 444 9.33 -20.36 3.13
CA GLY A 444 9.17 -19.26 2.17
C GLY A 444 8.05 -19.49 1.17
N ARG A 445 7.99 -18.57 0.20
CA ARG A 445 6.95 -18.55 -0.83
C ARG A 445 7.58 -18.47 -2.22
N ARG A 446 6.88 -18.95 -3.24
CA ARG A 446 7.28 -18.84 -4.65
C ARG A 446 6.25 -18.05 -5.43
N SER A 447 6.69 -17.23 -6.36
CA SER A 447 5.82 -16.49 -7.29
C SER A 447 4.95 -17.45 -8.09
N TYR A 448 3.67 -17.12 -8.22
CA TYR A 448 2.70 -17.94 -8.95
C TYR A 448 2.65 -17.50 -10.43
N THR A 449 3.43 -18.16 -11.27
CA THR A 449 3.57 -17.87 -12.72
C THR A 449 3.43 -19.11 -13.59
N GLU A 450 3.36 -20.28 -12.98
CA GLU A 450 3.15 -21.54 -13.68
C GLU A 450 1.80 -21.56 -14.40
N GLY A 451 1.78 -22.01 -15.65
CA GLY A 451 0.57 -22.06 -16.48
C GLY A 451 0.08 -20.72 -17.00
N LEU A 452 0.77 -19.60 -16.66
CA LEU A 452 0.35 -18.25 -17.09
C LEU A 452 0.65 -17.95 -18.57
N GLY A 453 1.47 -18.76 -19.25
CA GLY A 453 1.80 -18.55 -20.67
C GLY A 453 2.76 -17.37 -20.92
N LEU A 454 3.66 -17.08 -19.98
CA LEU A 454 4.60 -15.94 -20.07
C LEU A 454 5.46 -15.96 -21.32
N ASP A 455 5.91 -17.14 -21.76
CA ASP A 455 6.72 -17.30 -22.98
C ASP A 455 5.92 -16.96 -24.25
N ALA A 456 4.62 -17.33 -24.30
CA ALA A 456 3.73 -16.97 -25.40
C ALA A 456 3.51 -15.46 -25.51
N ALA A 457 3.52 -14.75 -24.36
CA ALA A 457 3.45 -13.31 -24.30
C ALA A 457 4.83 -12.62 -24.51
N GLY A 458 5.93 -13.36 -24.53
CA GLY A 458 7.30 -12.83 -24.61
C GLY A 458 7.77 -12.13 -23.32
N VAL A 459 7.16 -12.40 -22.17
CA VAL A 459 7.47 -11.79 -20.88
C VAL A 459 8.67 -12.48 -20.26
N LYS A 460 9.70 -11.72 -19.91
CA LYS A 460 10.91 -12.22 -19.25
C LYS A 460 10.67 -12.49 -17.77
N HIS A 461 11.17 -13.64 -17.32
CA HIS A 461 11.13 -14.03 -15.92
C HIS A 461 12.43 -14.74 -15.50
N ASP A 462 12.74 -14.72 -14.21
CA ASP A 462 13.86 -15.43 -13.61
C ASP A 462 13.36 -16.30 -12.45
N ARG A 463 13.53 -17.62 -12.54
CA ARG A 463 13.09 -18.60 -11.52
C ARG A 463 11.61 -18.39 -11.11
N GLY A 464 10.73 -18.12 -12.09
CA GLY A 464 9.31 -17.87 -11.87
C GLY A 464 8.96 -16.44 -11.45
N ARG A 465 9.93 -15.53 -11.24
CA ARG A 465 9.68 -14.12 -10.93
C ARG A 465 9.64 -13.29 -12.20
N ILE A 466 8.58 -12.54 -12.42
CA ILE A 466 8.45 -11.66 -13.57
C ILE A 466 9.35 -10.43 -13.37
N LEU A 467 10.20 -10.14 -14.35
CA LEU A 467 11.11 -9.01 -14.29
C LEU A 467 10.40 -7.72 -14.67
N VAL A 468 10.48 -6.70 -13.81
CA VAL A 468 9.88 -5.38 -14.01
C VAL A 468 10.86 -4.25 -13.68
N ASN A 469 10.59 -3.07 -14.25
CA ASN A 469 11.28 -1.82 -13.91
C ASN A 469 10.56 -1.08 -12.75
N ASP A 470 11.03 0.13 -12.39
CA ASP A 470 10.42 0.96 -11.34
C ASP A 470 8.98 1.42 -11.67
N LEU A 471 8.56 1.33 -12.92
CA LEU A 471 7.20 1.66 -13.37
C LEU A 471 6.27 0.44 -13.32
N MET A 472 6.74 -0.68 -12.80
CA MET A 472 6.06 -1.99 -12.81
C MET A 472 5.86 -2.56 -14.22
N GLU A 473 6.53 -2.03 -15.23
CA GLU A 473 6.49 -2.51 -16.62
C GLU A 473 7.39 -3.73 -16.79
N THR A 474 6.91 -4.74 -17.51
CA THR A 474 7.73 -5.83 -18.02
C THR A 474 8.52 -5.38 -19.25
N ASN A 475 9.28 -6.28 -19.86
CA ASN A 475 9.89 -6.03 -21.17
C ASN A 475 8.88 -5.92 -22.33
N VAL A 476 7.61 -6.24 -22.10
CA VAL A 476 6.51 -6.11 -23.07
C VAL A 476 5.69 -4.88 -22.73
N PRO A 477 5.64 -3.84 -23.59
CA PRO A 477 5.16 -2.49 -23.22
C PRO A 477 3.71 -2.37 -22.75
N ASN A 478 2.87 -3.38 -23.01
CA ASN A 478 1.48 -3.42 -22.60
C ASN A 478 1.22 -4.34 -21.40
N ILE A 479 2.27 -4.96 -20.84
CA ILE A 479 2.16 -5.91 -19.72
C ILE A 479 2.93 -5.40 -18.51
N TYR A 480 2.24 -5.30 -17.37
CA TYR A 480 2.75 -4.94 -16.06
C TYR A 480 2.70 -6.15 -15.13
N ALA A 481 3.55 -6.18 -14.08
CA ALA A 481 3.48 -7.22 -13.06
C ALA A 481 3.74 -6.66 -11.65
N ILE A 482 2.88 -7.01 -10.70
CA ILE A 482 2.82 -6.41 -9.37
C ILE A 482 2.74 -7.45 -8.25
N GLY A 483 3.21 -7.09 -7.07
CA GLY A 483 3.17 -7.94 -5.89
C GLY A 483 4.07 -9.16 -6.00
N ASP A 484 3.70 -10.24 -5.31
CA ASP A 484 4.58 -11.40 -5.12
C ASP A 484 5.02 -12.08 -6.43
N CYS A 485 4.27 -11.93 -7.52
CA CYS A 485 4.65 -12.55 -8.80
C CYS A 485 5.91 -11.92 -9.44
N ASN A 486 6.27 -10.67 -9.08
CA ASN A 486 7.54 -10.06 -9.50
C ASN A 486 8.71 -10.33 -8.52
N GLY A 487 8.40 -10.83 -7.31
CA GLY A 487 9.40 -11.27 -6.32
C GLY A 487 10.26 -10.17 -5.71
N GLN A 488 9.92 -8.87 -5.88
CA GLN A 488 10.70 -7.77 -5.29
C GLN A 488 10.47 -7.69 -3.76
N LEU A 489 9.21 -7.52 -3.34
CA LEU A 489 8.79 -7.48 -1.94
C LEU A 489 7.43 -8.18 -1.80
N MET A 490 7.41 -9.31 -1.07
CA MET A 490 6.19 -10.12 -0.90
C MET A 490 5.37 -9.64 0.30
N LEU A 491 4.88 -8.40 0.23
CA LEU A 491 4.07 -7.75 1.27
C LEU A 491 2.76 -7.20 0.64
N ALA A 492 1.65 -7.37 1.35
CA ALA A 492 0.34 -6.98 0.84
C ALA A 492 0.22 -5.48 0.55
N HIS A 493 0.69 -4.62 1.47
CA HIS A 493 0.68 -3.17 1.30
C HIS A 493 1.60 -2.71 0.16
N THR A 494 2.74 -3.38 -0.05
CA THR A 494 3.62 -3.13 -1.19
C THR A 494 2.95 -3.49 -2.50
N ALA A 495 2.27 -4.64 -2.55
CA ALA A 495 1.50 -5.06 -3.72
C ALA A 495 0.39 -4.06 -4.07
N SER A 496 -0.28 -3.47 -3.06
CA SER A 496 -1.29 -2.42 -3.28
C SER A 496 -0.69 -1.16 -3.91
N VAL A 497 0.43 -0.64 -3.38
CA VAL A 497 1.12 0.52 -3.96
C VAL A 497 1.64 0.22 -5.37
N MET A 498 2.24 -0.96 -5.60
CA MET A 498 2.62 -1.40 -6.95
C MET A 498 1.40 -1.44 -7.89
N GLY A 499 0.21 -1.81 -7.37
CA GLY A 499 -1.06 -1.81 -8.10
C GLY A 499 -1.48 -0.42 -8.54
N GLU A 500 -1.39 0.57 -7.66
CA GLU A 500 -1.67 1.97 -7.97
C GLU A 500 -0.71 2.51 -9.04
N VAL A 501 0.59 2.23 -8.90
CA VAL A 501 1.63 2.62 -9.87
C VAL A 501 1.37 1.98 -11.23
N ALA A 502 1.11 0.67 -11.28
CA ALA A 502 0.84 -0.03 -12.53
C ALA A 502 -0.45 0.47 -13.20
N ALA A 503 -1.51 0.73 -12.44
CA ALA A 503 -2.77 1.27 -12.95
C ALA A 503 -2.58 2.68 -13.54
N ALA A 504 -1.85 3.56 -12.84
CA ALA A 504 -1.52 4.90 -13.33
C ALA A 504 -0.73 4.82 -14.65
N ASN A 505 0.29 3.96 -14.72
CA ASN A 505 1.13 3.82 -15.90
C ASN A 505 0.41 3.13 -17.07
N ALA A 506 -0.44 2.14 -16.79
CA ALA A 506 -1.29 1.50 -17.80
C ALA A 506 -2.28 2.49 -18.45
N THR A 507 -2.68 3.55 -17.73
CA THR A 507 -3.59 4.60 -18.20
C THR A 507 -2.89 5.86 -18.70
N GLY A 508 -1.56 5.82 -18.88
CA GLY A 508 -0.78 6.89 -19.49
C GLY A 508 0.04 7.75 -18.52
N GLY A 509 0.09 7.39 -17.24
CA GLY A 509 0.97 8.01 -16.24
C GLY A 509 2.44 7.58 -16.37
N LYS A 510 3.28 8.09 -15.46
CA LYS A 510 4.71 7.73 -15.33
C LYS A 510 5.11 7.72 -13.85
N GLU A 511 4.34 7.05 -13.03
CA GLU A 511 4.61 6.91 -11.59
C GLU A 511 5.67 5.85 -11.33
N LYS A 512 6.48 6.07 -10.29
CA LYS A 512 7.55 5.14 -9.89
C LYS A 512 7.27 4.55 -8.53
N PHE A 513 7.53 3.28 -8.38
CA PHE A 513 7.58 2.60 -7.11
C PHE A 513 8.95 2.80 -6.44
N ASP A 514 8.98 3.34 -5.21
CA ASP A 514 10.18 3.44 -4.37
C ASP A 514 9.97 2.64 -3.07
N PRO A 515 10.67 1.52 -2.88
CA PRO A 515 10.49 0.64 -1.70
C PRO A 515 11.13 1.17 -0.41
N LYS A 516 11.89 2.27 -0.44
CA LYS A 516 12.75 2.69 0.70
C LYS A 516 12.02 2.96 2.01
N SER A 517 10.77 3.40 1.92
CA SER A 517 9.92 3.69 3.09
C SER A 517 8.90 2.59 3.37
N THR A 518 9.08 1.39 2.78
CA THR A 518 8.18 0.26 3.02
C THR A 518 8.43 -0.33 4.41
N PRO A 519 7.45 -0.30 5.33
CA PRO A 519 7.60 -0.95 6.62
C PRO A 519 7.45 -2.46 6.50
N ALA A 520 8.18 -3.20 7.32
CA ALA A 520 7.99 -4.62 7.56
C ALA A 520 7.48 -4.81 9.00
N VAL A 521 6.48 -5.66 9.18
CA VAL A 521 5.89 -5.95 10.48
C VAL A 521 5.79 -7.45 10.68
N VAL A 522 6.21 -7.92 11.84
CA VAL A 522 6.02 -9.27 12.35
C VAL A 522 5.15 -9.15 13.59
N TYR A 523 3.97 -9.73 13.56
CA TYR A 523 3.01 -9.65 14.66
C TYR A 523 3.33 -10.70 15.72
N LEU A 524 4.10 -10.25 16.69
CA LEU A 524 4.51 -11.02 17.88
C LEU A 524 3.82 -10.45 19.12
N PHE A 525 4.29 -10.86 20.27
CA PHE A 525 3.89 -10.32 21.57
C PHE A 525 5.16 -10.00 22.38
N PRO A 526 5.66 -8.73 22.24
CA PRO A 526 5.08 -7.60 21.51
C PRO A 526 5.42 -7.57 20.01
N ASP A 527 4.76 -6.67 19.24
CA ASP A 527 5.01 -6.46 17.81
C ASP A 527 6.48 -6.16 17.49
N PHE A 528 6.94 -6.67 16.34
CA PHE A 528 8.24 -6.31 15.78
C PHE A 528 8.07 -5.62 14.43
N ALA A 529 8.34 -4.31 14.38
CA ALA A 529 8.22 -3.52 13.17
C ALA A 529 9.56 -2.87 12.81
N GLY A 530 9.79 -2.65 11.51
CA GLY A 530 10.99 -1.98 11.04
C GLY A 530 10.77 -1.30 9.70
N VAL A 531 11.45 -0.18 9.47
CA VAL A 531 11.46 0.53 8.19
C VAL A 531 12.83 1.16 7.94
N GLY A 532 13.26 1.18 6.68
CA GLY A 532 14.57 1.70 6.29
C GLY A 532 15.71 0.70 6.53
N MET A 533 16.91 1.20 6.79
CA MET A 533 18.12 0.38 6.96
C MET A 533 18.18 -0.26 8.35
N THR A 534 18.53 -1.54 8.42
CA THR A 534 18.92 -2.17 9.70
C THR A 534 20.28 -1.65 10.16
N GLY A 535 20.65 -1.93 11.42
CA GLY A 535 21.98 -1.59 11.95
C GLY A 535 23.10 -2.14 11.09
N GLU A 536 23.02 -3.43 10.72
CA GLU A 536 24.02 -4.08 9.89
C GLU A 536 24.10 -3.50 8.46
N GLN A 537 22.95 -3.16 7.88
CA GLN A 537 22.91 -2.52 6.56
C GLN A 537 23.50 -1.11 6.58
N ALA A 538 23.23 -0.36 7.65
CA ALA A 538 23.76 0.98 7.83
C ALA A 538 25.29 0.96 8.02
N GLU A 539 25.82 0.05 8.85
CA GLU A 539 27.26 -0.17 9.02
C GLU A 539 27.92 -0.61 7.70
N ALA A 540 27.33 -1.57 7.00
CA ALA A 540 27.84 -2.07 5.71
C ALA A 540 27.80 -0.99 4.61
N SER A 541 26.97 0.04 4.74
CA SER A 541 26.88 1.14 3.76
C SER A 541 28.10 2.07 3.74
N GLY A 542 29.00 1.97 4.73
CA GLY A 542 30.16 2.84 4.90
C GLY A 542 29.81 4.28 5.32
N ARG A 543 28.56 4.54 5.72
CA ARG A 543 28.13 5.84 6.27
C ARG A 543 28.58 6.00 7.71
N GLU A 544 28.88 7.23 8.10
CA GLU A 544 28.94 7.57 9.52
C GLU A 544 27.53 7.66 10.06
N ILE A 545 27.18 6.81 11.03
CA ILE A 545 25.85 6.70 11.62
C ILE A 545 25.84 7.03 13.10
N GLU A 546 24.69 7.49 13.58
CA GLU A 546 24.33 7.60 14.98
C GLU A 546 23.18 6.64 15.26
N ILE A 547 23.26 5.91 16.39
CA ILE A 547 22.22 4.95 16.79
C ILE A 547 21.70 5.36 18.17
N GLY A 548 20.39 5.58 18.24
CA GLY A 548 19.67 5.80 19.48
C GLY A 548 18.82 4.59 19.85
N ARG A 549 18.73 4.33 21.14
CA ARG A 549 17.92 3.24 21.70
C ARG A 549 17.11 3.79 22.86
N PHE A 550 15.86 3.38 22.94
CA PHE A 550 14.98 3.70 24.07
C PHE A 550 14.23 2.45 24.51
N PRO A 551 14.52 1.91 25.71
CA PRO A 551 13.82 0.75 26.25
C PRO A 551 12.38 1.12 26.65
N LEU A 552 11.39 0.29 26.32
CA LEU A 552 9.99 0.56 26.65
C LEU A 552 9.73 0.52 28.16
N ALA A 553 10.57 -0.14 28.95
CA ALA A 553 10.55 -0.10 30.40
C ALA A 553 10.71 1.33 30.99
N ALA A 554 11.26 2.27 30.20
CA ALA A 554 11.35 3.69 30.59
C ALA A 554 10.15 4.52 30.09
N ASN A 555 9.18 3.93 29.38
CA ASN A 555 8.01 4.65 28.87
C ASN A 555 6.82 4.54 29.84
N GLY A 556 6.29 5.69 30.29
CA GLY A 556 5.19 5.73 31.26
C GLY A 556 3.91 5.05 30.78
N LYS A 557 3.56 5.14 29.49
CA LYS A 557 2.37 4.46 28.94
C LYS A 557 2.56 2.95 28.88
N ALA A 558 3.73 2.46 28.47
CA ALA A 558 4.06 1.04 28.46
C ALA A 558 3.96 0.43 29.88
N LEU A 559 4.44 1.16 30.91
CA LEU A 559 4.30 0.78 32.31
C LEU A 559 2.82 0.65 32.74
N THR A 560 1.95 1.57 32.33
CA THR A 560 0.52 1.50 32.67
C THR A 560 -0.19 0.31 32.02
N MET A 561 0.34 -0.21 30.91
CA MET A 561 -0.21 -1.34 30.16
C MET A 561 0.38 -2.69 30.63
N GLY A 562 1.48 -2.67 31.39
CA GLY A 562 2.26 -3.86 31.70
C GLY A 562 3.06 -4.40 30.50
N GLU A 563 3.22 -3.62 29.46
CA GLU A 563 3.87 -3.98 28.18
C GLU A 563 5.22 -3.28 28.05
N THR A 564 6.14 -3.59 28.94
CA THR A 564 7.44 -2.93 29.10
C THR A 564 8.57 -3.61 28.34
N GLU A 565 8.31 -4.78 27.74
CA GLU A 565 9.33 -5.54 27.01
C GLU A 565 9.65 -4.88 25.67
N GLY A 566 10.93 -4.89 25.32
CA GLY A 566 11.41 -4.41 24.04
C GLY A 566 11.98 -2.99 24.07
N MET A 567 12.26 -2.47 22.88
CA MET A 567 12.83 -1.13 22.70
C MET A 567 12.56 -0.57 21.30
N ILE A 568 12.78 0.73 21.15
CA ILE A 568 12.85 1.43 19.88
C ILE A 568 14.32 1.75 19.58
N LYS A 569 14.75 1.39 18.36
CA LYS A 569 16.09 1.66 17.82
C LYS A 569 15.96 2.56 16.61
N VAL A 570 16.67 3.68 16.61
CA VAL A 570 16.73 4.66 15.52
C VAL A 570 18.15 4.70 14.97
N ILE A 571 18.27 4.72 13.66
CA ILE A 571 19.53 4.84 12.93
C ILE A 571 19.45 6.12 12.10
N ALA A 572 20.44 7.01 12.26
CA ALA A 572 20.51 8.28 11.56
C ALA A 572 21.87 8.50 10.91
N ASP A 573 21.90 9.24 9.81
CA ASP A 573 23.14 9.68 9.16
C ASP A 573 23.77 10.83 9.97
N LYS A 574 25.01 10.66 10.40
CA LYS A 574 25.73 11.62 11.24
C LYS A 574 25.95 12.96 10.54
N ARG A 575 26.17 12.96 9.22
CA ARG A 575 26.55 14.14 8.44
C ARG A 575 25.37 15.05 8.13
N ASN A 576 24.26 14.47 7.68
CA ASN A 576 23.08 15.23 7.27
C ASN A 576 21.90 15.10 8.21
N ARG A 577 22.06 14.33 9.31
CA ARG A 577 21.09 14.16 10.40
C ARG A 577 19.78 13.46 9.99
N ARG A 578 19.71 12.86 8.80
CA ARG A 578 18.50 12.19 8.30
C ARG A 578 18.29 10.85 8.99
N ILE A 579 17.03 10.53 9.25
CA ILE A 579 16.61 9.20 9.69
C ILE A 579 16.83 8.22 8.53
N LEU A 580 17.57 7.16 8.79
CA LEU A 580 17.89 6.09 7.84
C LEU A 580 17.09 4.81 8.09
N GLY A 581 16.78 4.54 9.35
CA GLY A 581 16.02 3.37 9.77
C GLY A 581 15.44 3.53 11.17
N VAL A 582 14.30 2.90 11.40
CA VAL A 582 13.66 2.80 12.71
C VAL A 582 13.16 1.38 12.89
N HIS A 583 13.46 0.78 14.02
CA HIS A 583 13.07 -0.58 14.38
C HIS A 583 12.45 -0.58 15.76
N ILE A 584 11.32 -1.23 15.91
CA ILE A 584 10.49 -1.22 17.12
C ILE A 584 10.20 -2.69 17.47
N LEU A 585 10.66 -3.12 18.60
CA LEU A 585 10.14 -4.31 19.26
C LEU A 585 9.37 -3.82 20.48
N GLY A 586 8.03 -3.90 20.45
CA GLY A 586 7.25 -3.33 21.52
C GLY A 586 5.77 -3.17 21.22
N ALA A 587 5.01 -2.82 22.26
CA ALA A 587 3.59 -2.54 22.15
C ALA A 587 3.27 -1.53 21.04
N HIS A 588 2.24 -1.83 20.24
CA HIS A 588 1.79 -0.99 19.13
C HIS A 588 2.87 -0.72 18.05
N GLY A 589 3.90 -1.57 17.95
CA GLY A 589 4.97 -1.43 16.97
C GLY A 589 4.43 -1.33 15.53
N SER A 590 3.39 -2.08 15.21
CA SER A 590 2.71 -2.08 13.92
C SER A 590 2.05 -0.74 13.56
N ASP A 591 1.56 0.00 14.56
CA ASP A 591 0.94 1.32 14.36
C ASP A 591 2.00 2.43 14.36
N LEU A 592 2.95 2.37 15.30
CA LEU A 592 3.99 3.40 15.48
C LEU A 592 4.94 3.49 14.29
N ILE A 593 5.18 2.40 13.56
CA ILE A 593 6.09 2.37 12.42
C ILE A 593 5.66 3.29 11.28
N ALA A 594 4.39 3.69 11.23
CA ALA A 594 3.85 4.59 10.20
C ALA A 594 4.49 5.99 10.28
N GLU A 595 4.73 6.53 11.48
CA GLU A 595 5.45 7.79 11.68
C GLU A 595 6.87 7.69 11.13
N ALA A 596 7.57 6.61 11.44
CA ALA A 596 8.93 6.37 10.97
C ALA A 596 8.98 6.22 9.42
N ALA A 597 8.02 5.52 8.83
CA ALA A 597 7.91 5.39 7.39
C ALA A 597 7.70 6.75 6.71
N LEU A 598 6.84 7.60 7.28
CA LEU A 598 6.62 8.98 6.81
C LEU A 598 7.91 9.82 6.93
N ALA A 599 8.61 9.73 8.07
CA ALA A 599 9.87 10.45 8.29
C ALA A 599 10.94 10.07 7.24
N ILE A 600 11.09 8.78 6.93
CA ILE A 600 12.01 8.30 5.89
C ILE A 600 11.57 8.77 4.50
N GLN A 601 10.28 8.67 4.17
CA GLN A 601 9.73 9.12 2.89
C GLN A 601 9.99 10.61 2.65
N MET A 602 9.79 11.43 3.69
CA MET A 602 10.03 12.87 3.65
C MET A 602 11.52 13.25 3.80
N LYS A 603 12.40 12.26 4.01
CA LYS A 603 13.83 12.49 4.30
C LYS A 603 14.03 13.39 5.53
N ALA A 604 13.18 13.22 6.54
CA ALA A 604 13.21 13.99 7.77
C ALA A 604 14.55 13.81 8.50
N THR A 605 14.94 14.87 9.21
CA THR A 605 16.10 14.87 10.08
C THR A 605 15.70 14.50 11.51
N MET A 606 16.69 14.19 12.37
CA MET A 606 16.46 14.00 13.79
C MET A 606 15.75 15.22 14.42
N ASN A 607 16.11 16.45 14.01
CA ASN A 607 15.50 17.67 14.54
C ASN A 607 14.01 17.78 14.18
N ASP A 608 13.60 17.31 13.00
CA ASP A 608 12.17 17.33 12.61
C ASP A 608 11.35 16.47 13.57
N VAL A 609 11.84 15.27 13.91
CA VAL A 609 11.17 14.36 14.85
C VAL A 609 11.24 14.90 16.29
N ILE A 610 12.39 15.40 16.73
CA ILE A 610 12.57 15.97 18.09
C ILE A 610 11.63 17.16 18.33
N ASN A 611 11.43 18.01 17.32
CA ASN A 611 10.56 19.18 17.41
C ASN A 611 9.07 18.85 17.23
N THR A 612 8.74 17.64 16.80
CA THR A 612 7.35 17.17 16.75
C THR A 612 6.86 16.86 18.16
N ILE A 613 5.71 17.44 18.54
CA ILE A 613 5.10 17.22 19.84
C ILE A 613 4.34 15.90 19.82
N HIS A 614 4.76 14.96 20.66
CA HIS A 614 4.07 13.68 20.84
C HIS A 614 3.06 13.79 22.00
N ALA A 615 1.95 13.09 21.87
CA ALA A 615 0.93 13.09 22.93
C ALA A 615 1.43 12.40 24.20
N HIS A 616 1.10 12.97 25.38
CA HIS A 616 1.42 12.38 26.68
C HIS A 616 0.14 11.96 27.42
N PRO A 617 0.10 10.75 28.05
CA PRO A 617 1.07 9.67 27.91
C PRO A 617 0.79 8.79 26.70
N SER A 618 1.82 8.44 25.94
CA SER A 618 1.71 7.56 24.77
C SER A 618 2.97 6.69 24.60
N VAL A 619 2.86 5.58 23.89
CA VAL A 619 4.03 4.78 23.49
C VAL A 619 4.82 5.51 22.41
N GLY A 620 4.18 6.37 21.60
CA GLY A 620 4.82 7.15 20.54
C GLY A 620 5.92 8.09 21.05
N GLU A 621 5.86 8.57 22.31
CA GLU A 621 6.94 9.35 22.92
C GLU A 621 8.29 8.62 22.89
N ALA A 622 8.28 7.29 22.92
CA ALA A 622 9.48 6.48 22.87
C ALA A 622 10.23 6.60 21.52
N VAL A 623 9.53 6.90 20.41
CA VAL A 623 10.16 7.19 19.11
C VAL A 623 11.00 8.47 19.21
N ARG A 624 10.42 9.53 19.75
CA ARG A 624 11.11 10.80 19.97
C ARG A 624 12.32 10.64 20.90
N GLU A 625 12.17 9.91 21.99
CA GLU A 625 13.26 9.66 22.95
C GLU A 625 14.41 8.86 22.31
N ALA A 626 14.11 7.86 21.49
CA ALA A 626 15.12 7.13 20.73
C ALA A 626 15.86 8.04 19.73
N VAL A 627 15.17 8.98 19.09
CA VAL A 627 15.80 9.99 18.22
C VAL A 627 16.66 10.95 19.03
N MET A 628 16.22 11.38 20.22
CA MET A 628 17.02 12.21 21.13
C MET A 628 18.28 11.48 21.61
N ALA A 629 18.18 10.17 21.87
CA ALA A 629 19.33 9.35 22.21
C ALA A 629 20.34 9.28 21.04
N ALA A 630 19.86 9.09 19.80
CA ALA A 630 20.72 9.16 18.60
C ALA A 630 21.37 10.54 18.43
N ASN A 631 20.68 11.60 18.87
CA ASN A 631 21.17 12.98 18.82
C ASN A 631 22.17 13.31 19.95
N GLY A 632 22.44 12.39 20.87
CA GLY A 632 23.40 12.55 21.98
C GLY A 632 22.87 13.33 23.17
N ASN A 633 21.56 13.56 23.28
CA ASN A 633 20.93 14.32 24.37
C ASN A 633 19.62 13.69 24.88
N PRO A 634 19.64 12.42 25.31
CA PRO A 634 18.47 11.79 25.90
C PRO A 634 18.03 12.52 27.18
N ILE A 635 16.73 12.44 27.52
CA ILE A 635 16.19 13.04 28.73
C ILE A 635 15.78 11.97 29.74
N HIS A 636 15.09 10.94 29.31
CA HIS A 636 14.50 9.95 30.20
C HIS A 636 15.30 8.64 30.31
N ILE A 637 16.49 8.59 29.72
CA ILE A 637 17.48 7.50 29.85
C ILE A 637 18.89 8.08 30.00
N HIS A 638 19.82 7.26 30.51
CA HIS A 638 21.23 7.63 30.70
C HIS A 638 22.13 6.87 29.72
#